data_12cac829a99d3e33d7f4a766042745bf
#
_entry.id   12cac829a99d3e33d7f4a766042745bf
#
_cell.length_a   1.000
_cell.length_b   1.000
_cell.length_c   1.000
_cell.angle_alpha   90.00
_cell.angle_beta   90.00
_cell.angle_gamma   90.00
#
_symmetry.space_group_name_H-M   'P 1'
#
loop_
_entity.id
_entity.type
_entity.pdbx_description
1 polymer ?
#
loop_
_entity_poly.entity_id
_entity_poly.type
_entity_poly.pdbx_seq_one_letter_code
_entity_poly.pdbx_strand_id
1 'polypeptide(L)'
;MLKCERASCGGKDCGAAVHGRETVGKMEKFSVKKPFTVLVAVVMVLILGFVAITKMQTNLLPDVSTPYLMVVTVYPGASPERVESEVSDVLQNALTVPGVENITATSAENYSLLLMHFTDDTDMNSALVKVSNKLDQAKSDLPSSCLTPSIIEYSLNMNAFMTVAVSREGSDIYQLSELVKDTLVPYVQRKGGVSNVSSSGLVEKLVQVQLNQDKIDEINAQLLDLIDTKLADARAQLDSAESQIAAGRAEYNKQMKNFGNTVSNTVLASMSTEVGNAVDVVRKQARALMESVNQLIAVVKEPEIQQALIEVQQGLQKVLDKFDNTGMRDIDSLIEVVSELRDVTDKLTDALQKLQERVNTETGTEGSSAADLADELQLQKSLQVIYSTLEDTIKAMDNVPQLMSTFSRALGSFTQQQLNAYMQFTEAREQLNEYEKQLETAKQEYETARTQALAQADVQKQLDINTLSTLIYAQNFSMPAGYVQDASGESWLLKVGEEYNSVDDIAGALLLHVDGYGDVRLSDVADVEVIDNAADSFTRLNGEQAAVLKIYKNATSSASDVSDNCLSAFQELEAQYDGLHIVVLSNQGNYITIIIRSILTSMAVGAALAIIVLAIFLKDVKPTLVVGISIPLSVLFAVVLMYFTNLDMNVMTLAGLSLGIGMLVDNSVVVIENIYRLRSRGVPAARAAVQGAKQVGMSVIASTLTSVCVFLPVVFSSSIVRNLMLPMSLCIGYCLMASLIVAVTVVPAAASTVLKKAEPKELPWFEKVQDKYVQSLKWCLQHRAVPLAAAVVLLVFSGWQVLNMGIELLPQITSNEAVITLSTDASLSKEESYVVAGKAVEAAMAVDNVTEVGITTDTSVAGMDISQLGLPSTITDLLAAASSYGKYQINVMLKEDLSSRQIETARQALETAIAGVEQCTGTVEISGMTGELTSQLSSGLSIKIYGSDVNTLTALSEKVVDIVNSTPGFANATNGLGAGDSTITLKVDRDKVRAYGLTVAEVYQKIAQRLTTTATAQTPV
;
A
#
# COMPACT_ATOMS: atom_id res chain seq x y z
N MET A 1 60.73 -53.77 17.93
CA MET A 1 59.55 -53.08 18.48
C MET A 1 58.28 -53.39 17.69
N LEU A 2 57.84 -54.68 17.72
CA LEU A 2 56.63 -55.11 16.98
C LEU A 2 56.00 -56.33 17.68
N LYS A 3 55.91 -56.28 19.05
CA LYS A 3 55.27 -57.33 19.80
C LYS A 3 54.68 -56.92 21.15
N CYS A 4 54.20 -55.69 21.32
CA CYS A 4 53.58 -55.26 22.53
C CYS A 4 52.45 -54.26 22.27
N GLU A 5 51.38 -54.66 21.58
CA GLU A 5 50.09 -53.90 21.54
C GLU A 5 48.95 -54.87 21.23
N ARG A 6 48.77 -55.90 22.08
CA ARG A 6 47.60 -56.79 22.02
C ARG A 6 46.96 -57.00 23.37
N ALA A 7 47.04 -56.03 24.24
CA ALA A 7 46.37 -56.15 25.52
C ALA A 7 46.04 -54.76 26.08
N SER A 8 44.94 -54.18 25.67
CA SER A 8 43.99 -53.34 26.42
C SER A 8 43.21 -52.44 25.47
N CYS A 9 42.18 -52.96 24.89
CA CYS A 9 41.03 -52.17 24.45
C CYS A 9 39.81 -53.11 24.50
N GLY A 10 39.06 -52.99 25.56
CA GLY A 10 37.77 -53.66 25.69
C GLY A 10 36.72 -52.92 24.88
N GLY A 11 36.03 -53.68 24.06
CA GLY A 11 34.64 -53.55 23.64
C GLY A 11 34.20 -52.33 22.88
N LYS A 12 33.71 -52.54 21.70
CA LYS A 12 32.85 -51.75 20.82
C LYS A 12 33.42 -50.59 19.95
N ASP A 13 34.36 -49.78 20.40
CA ASP A 13 34.88 -48.68 19.58
C ASP A 13 36.01 -49.05 18.60
N CYS A 14 36.62 -50.20 18.76
CA CYS A 14 37.59 -50.71 17.79
C CYS A 14 36.99 -51.22 16.46
N GLY A 15 35.69 -51.51 16.41
CA GLY A 15 35.03 -52.06 15.23
C GLY A 15 34.92 -51.01 14.09
N ALA A 16 34.61 -49.78 14.41
CA ALA A 16 34.45 -48.71 13.42
C ALA A 16 35.80 -48.27 12.80
N ALA A 17 36.87 -48.16 13.61
CA ALA A 17 38.20 -47.80 13.14
C ALA A 17 38.85 -48.93 12.34
N VAL A 18 38.58 -50.19 12.63
CA VAL A 18 39.06 -51.35 11.87
C VAL A 18 38.30 -51.47 10.53
N HIS A 19 36.99 -51.22 10.56
CA HIS A 19 36.17 -51.23 9.34
C HIS A 19 36.58 -50.10 8.37
N GLY A 20 36.84 -48.88 8.88
CA GLY A 20 37.37 -47.76 8.08
C GLY A 20 38.73 -48.04 7.47
N ARG A 21 39.66 -48.70 8.14
CA ARG A 21 40.98 -49.13 7.60
C ARG A 21 40.88 -50.21 6.52
N GLU A 22 39.88 -51.08 6.58
CA GLU A 22 39.66 -52.09 5.55
C GLU A 22 39.02 -51.53 4.30
N THR A 23 38.08 -50.61 4.44
CA THR A 23 37.37 -49.99 3.32
C THR A 23 38.27 -49.06 2.53
N VAL A 24 39.07 -48.21 3.16
CA VAL A 24 40.02 -47.29 2.49
C VAL A 24 41.07 -48.13 1.73
N GLY A 25 41.67 -49.14 2.33
CA GLY A 25 42.62 -50.01 1.64
C GLY A 25 42.03 -50.83 0.49
N LYS A 26 40.73 -51.04 0.44
CA LYS A 26 40.04 -51.69 -0.70
C LYS A 26 39.81 -50.68 -1.87
N MET A 27 39.51 -49.38 -1.60
CA MET A 27 39.28 -48.35 -2.60
C MET A 27 40.59 -48.05 -3.39
N GLU A 28 41.71 -47.83 -2.71
CA GLU A 28 43.01 -47.59 -3.31
C GLU A 28 43.49 -48.76 -4.18
N LYS A 29 43.30 -49.98 -3.72
CA LYS A 29 43.57 -51.18 -4.44
C LYS A 29 42.71 -51.34 -5.70
N PHE A 30 41.42 -50.95 -5.60
CA PHE A 30 40.49 -50.97 -6.73
C PHE A 30 40.89 -49.96 -7.79
N SER A 31 41.18 -48.67 -7.40
CA SER A 31 41.53 -47.60 -8.33
C SER A 31 42.79 -47.85 -9.13
N VAL A 32 43.83 -48.42 -8.52
CA VAL A 32 45.08 -48.77 -9.21
C VAL A 32 44.92 -50.03 -10.08
N LYS A 33 44.06 -51.00 -9.70
CA LYS A 33 43.80 -52.21 -10.50
C LYS A 33 42.89 -51.97 -11.70
N LYS A 34 42.00 -51.00 -11.60
CA LYS A 34 41.02 -50.65 -12.65
C LYS A 34 41.08 -49.14 -13.01
N PRO A 35 42.20 -48.68 -13.60
CA PRO A 35 42.38 -47.24 -13.91
C PRO A 35 41.39 -46.74 -14.95
N PHE A 36 40.90 -47.61 -15.84
CA PHE A 36 39.87 -47.27 -16.81
C PHE A 36 38.52 -46.86 -16.13
N THR A 37 38.10 -47.54 -15.08
CA THR A 37 36.89 -47.21 -14.34
C THR A 37 37.02 -45.85 -13.65
N VAL A 38 38.22 -45.53 -13.12
CA VAL A 38 38.51 -44.22 -12.55
C VAL A 38 38.49 -43.16 -13.64
N LEU A 39 39.03 -43.42 -14.85
CA LEU A 39 38.98 -42.48 -15.97
C LEU A 39 37.52 -42.19 -16.40
N VAL A 40 36.69 -43.23 -16.50
CA VAL A 40 35.26 -43.04 -16.81
C VAL A 40 34.57 -42.19 -15.76
N ALA A 41 34.83 -42.41 -14.46
CA ALA A 41 34.28 -41.58 -13.39
C ALA A 41 34.77 -40.12 -13.49
N VAL A 42 36.05 -39.91 -13.84
CA VAL A 42 36.61 -38.56 -14.08
C VAL A 42 35.90 -37.87 -15.24
N VAL A 43 35.72 -38.56 -16.38
CA VAL A 43 34.99 -38.00 -17.52
C VAL A 43 33.53 -37.68 -17.16
N MET A 44 32.88 -38.55 -16.40
CA MET A 44 31.52 -38.30 -15.90
C MET A 44 31.45 -37.03 -15.04
N VAL A 45 32.39 -36.85 -14.11
CA VAL A 45 32.48 -35.63 -13.29
C VAL A 45 32.73 -34.39 -14.12
N LEU A 46 33.58 -34.47 -15.16
CA LEU A 46 33.85 -33.38 -16.07
C LEU A 46 32.58 -32.95 -16.83
N ILE A 47 31.83 -33.93 -17.36
CA ILE A 47 30.59 -33.67 -18.11
C ILE A 47 29.52 -33.07 -17.16
N LEU A 48 29.27 -33.73 -16.02
CA LEU A 48 28.31 -33.25 -15.04
C LEU A 48 28.71 -31.90 -14.46
N GLY A 49 29.99 -31.67 -14.20
CA GLY A 49 30.49 -30.38 -13.72
C GLY A 49 30.29 -29.26 -14.72
N PHE A 50 30.51 -29.52 -16.00
CA PHE A 50 30.23 -28.55 -17.06
C PHE A 50 28.72 -28.24 -17.14
N VAL A 51 27.88 -29.27 -17.12
CA VAL A 51 26.40 -29.09 -17.08
C VAL A 51 25.96 -28.34 -15.81
N ALA A 52 26.53 -28.65 -14.66
CA ALA A 52 26.22 -27.99 -13.41
C ALA A 52 26.55 -26.49 -13.49
N ILE A 53 27.75 -26.12 -13.94
CA ILE A 53 28.15 -24.71 -14.10
C ILE A 53 27.19 -23.94 -15.01
N THR A 54 26.72 -24.55 -16.09
CA THR A 54 25.82 -23.90 -17.06
C THR A 54 24.35 -23.87 -16.63
N LYS A 55 23.97 -24.66 -15.61
CA LYS A 55 22.57 -24.76 -15.14
C LYS A 55 22.36 -24.19 -13.73
N MET A 56 23.41 -23.94 -12.97
CA MET A 56 23.31 -23.33 -11.66
C MET A 56 22.92 -21.87 -11.78
N GLN A 57 22.02 -21.44 -10.90
CA GLN A 57 21.64 -20.04 -10.77
C GLN A 57 22.80 -19.23 -10.20
N THR A 58 22.97 -18.01 -10.72
CA THR A 58 23.94 -17.05 -10.21
C THR A 58 23.21 -15.91 -9.55
N ASN A 59 23.37 -15.79 -8.24
CA ASN A 59 22.77 -14.75 -7.40
C ASN A 59 23.88 -13.98 -6.67
N LEU A 60 23.56 -12.80 -6.17
CA LEU A 60 24.52 -12.01 -5.39
C LEU A 60 24.72 -12.64 -4.01
N LEU A 61 23.62 -12.91 -3.32
CA LEU A 61 23.56 -13.50 -1.99
C LEU A 61 22.77 -14.81 -2.04
N PRO A 62 22.94 -15.70 -1.04
CA PRO A 62 22.03 -16.82 -0.86
C PRO A 62 20.62 -16.29 -0.55
N ASP A 63 19.59 -17.07 -0.85
CA ASP A 63 18.22 -16.74 -0.46
C ASP A 63 18.11 -16.69 1.07
N VAL A 64 17.90 -15.50 1.57
CA VAL A 64 17.68 -15.24 3.00
C VAL A 64 16.19 -15.01 3.21
N SER A 65 15.49 -16.01 3.73
CA SER A 65 14.14 -15.79 4.24
C SER A 65 14.25 -14.95 5.50
N THR A 66 13.71 -13.76 5.47
CA THR A 66 13.66 -12.89 6.64
C THR A 66 12.45 -13.25 7.49
N PRO A 67 12.57 -13.28 8.83
CA PRO A 67 11.46 -13.58 9.72
C PRO A 67 10.56 -12.35 9.93
N TYR A 68 10.17 -11.69 8.85
CA TYR A 68 9.34 -10.49 8.87
C TYR A 68 8.12 -10.61 7.99
N LEU A 69 6.96 -10.20 8.52
CA LEU A 69 5.75 -9.92 7.75
C LEU A 69 5.38 -8.45 7.91
N MET A 70 4.84 -7.88 6.87
CA MET A 70 4.37 -6.51 6.84
C MET A 70 2.87 -6.47 6.56
N VAL A 71 2.13 -5.65 7.31
CA VAL A 71 0.71 -5.42 7.09
C VAL A 71 0.51 -3.94 6.77
N VAL A 72 -0.04 -3.67 5.59
CA VAL A 72 -0.35 -2.31 5.13
C VAL A 72 -1.86 -2.12 5.14
N THR A 73 -2.31 -1.04 5.75
CA THR A 73 -3.74 -0.66 5.80
C THR A 73 -3.87 0.81 5.42
N VAL A 74 -4.66 1.09 4.39
CA VAL A 74 -4.89 2.47 3.94
C VAL A 74 -6.18 2.99 4.58
N TYR A 75 -6.10 4.18 5.15
CA TYR A 75 -7.21 4.90 5.78
C TYR A 75 -7.29 6.34 5.21
N PRO A 76 -7.95 6.53 4.05
CA PRO A 76 -7.96 7.81 3.35
C PRO A 76 -8.52 8.96 4.21
N GLY A 77 -7.83 10.09 4.22
CA GLY A 77 -8.22 11.30 4.95
C GLY A 77 -8.00 11.25 6.46
N ALA A 78 -7.30 10.25 6.98
CA ALA A 78 -7.01 10.15 8.40
C ALA A 78 -5.64 10.74 8.75
N SER A 79 -5.58 11.53 9.84
CA SER A 79 -4.32 12.01 10.39
C SER A 79 -3.52 10.86 11.04
N PRO A 80 -2.19 11.00 11.22
CA PRO A 80 -1.36 9.97 11.84
C PRO A 80 -1.87 9.51 13.22
N GLU A 81 -2.36 10.43 14.07
CA GLU A 81 -2.89 10.09 15.40
C GLU A 81 -4.17 9.28 15.30
N ARG A 82 -4.98 9.55 14.29
CA ARG A 82 -6.21 8.81 14.05
C ARG A 82 -5.91 7.42 13.47
N VAL A 83 -4.94 7.34 12.57
CA VAL A 83 -4.45 6.07 12.04
C VAL A 83 -3.87 5.21 13.17
N GLU A 84 -3.10 5.82 14.10
CA GLU A 84 -2.56 5.13 15.27
C GLU A 84 -3.68 4.52 16.11
N SER A 85 -4.62 5.34 16.57
CA SER A 85 -5.65 4.93 17.55
C SER A 85 -6.72 4.00 16.97
N GLU A 86 -7.13 4.21 15.70
CA GLU A 86 -8.25 3.48 15.09
C GLU A 86 -7.80 2.28 14.24
N VAL A 87 -6.53 2.23 13.81
CA VAL A 87 -6.02 1.18 12.92
C VAL A 87 -4.80 0.47 13.51
N SER A 88 -3.72 1.21 13.79
CA SER A 88 -2.45 0.59 14.21
C SER A 88 -2.58 -0.14 15.53
N ASP A 89 -3.17 0.48 16.55
CA ASP A 89 -3.40 -0.13 17.86
C ASP A 89 -4.34 -1.33 17.79
N VAL A 90 -5.41 -1.22 16.99
CA VAL A 90 -6.37 -2.32 16.80
C VAL A 90 -5.68 -3.53 16.17
N LEU A 91 -4.93 -3.31 15.09
CA LEU A 91 -4.22 -4.37 14.38
C LEU A 91 -3.07 -4.94 15.20
N GLN A 92 -2.29 -4.10 15.90
CA GLN A 92 -1.19 -4.55 16.76
C GLN A 92 -1.69 -5.51 17.85
N ASN A 93 -2.80 -5.18 18.47
CA ASN A 93 -3.42 -6.02 19.49
C ASN A 93 -4.00 -7.32 18.91
N ALA A 94 -4.63 -7.27 17.74
CA ALA A 94 -5.26 -8.40 17.08
C ALA A 94 -4.25 -9.39 16.50
N LEU A 95 -3.12 -8.90 15.94
CA LEU A 95 -2.14 -9.69 15.19
C LEU A 95 -1.06 -10.34 16.08
N THR A 96 -1.21 -10.28 17.39
CA THR A 96 -0.33 -11.04 18.29
C THR A 96 -0.56 -12.55 18.14
N VAL A 97 0.30 -13.21 17.36
CA VAL A 97 0.27 -14.65 17.11
C VAL A 97 1.51 -15.33 17.70
N PRO A 98 1.46 -16.64 18.02
CA PRO A 98 2.63 -17.37 18.51
C PRO A 98 3.79 -17.30 17.52
N GLY A 99 4.97 -16.91 18.00
CA GLY A 99 6.18 -16.72 17.20
C GLY A 99 6.50 -15.26 16.94
N VAL A 100 5.59 -14.32 17.14
CA VAL A 100 5.87 -12.88 17.05
C VAL A 100 6.72 -12.46 18.26
N GLU A 101 7.87 -11.85 17.97
CA GLU A 101 8.79 -11.30 18.97
C GLU A 101 8.53 -9.80 19.18
N ASN A 102 8.28 -9.08 18.08
CA ASN A 102 8.03 -7.64 18.12
C ASN A 102 7.11 -7.22 16.97
N ILE A 103 6.30 -6.20 17.20
CA ILE A 103 5.51 -5.51 16.17
C ILE A 103 5.87 -4.03 16.24
N THR A 104 6.37 -3.49 15.14
CA THR A 104 6.62 -2.06 15.00
C THR A 104 5.56 -1.48 14.09
N ALA A 105 4.84 -0.45 14.57
CA ALA A 105 3.83 0.24 13.79
C ALA A 105 4.34 1.62 13.36
N THR A 106 4.12 1.97 12.10
CA THR A 106 4.30 3.32 11.57
C THR A 106 2.93 3.83 11.15
N SER A 107 2.45 4.85 11.86
CA SER A 107 1.19 5.53 11.57
C SER A 107 1.50 6.82 10.83
N ALA A 108 1.17 6.87 9.56
CA ALA A 108 1.36 8.04 8.72
C ALA A 108 0.01 8.60 8.25
N GLU A 109 0.02 9.74 7.61
CA GLU A 109 -1.18 10.28 6.98
C GLU A 109 -1.70 9.30 5.93
N ASN A 110 -2.97 8.96 5.99
CA ASN A 110 -3.67 8.03 5.10
C ASN A 110 -3.32 6.55 5.23
N TYR A 111 -2.31 6.12 5.99
CA TYR A 111 -1.98 4.68 6.08
C TYR A 111 -1.32 4.26 7.39
N SER A 112 -1.48 2.98 7.71
CA SER A 112 -0.78 2.24 8.78
C SER A 112 0.09 1.16 8.16
N LEU A 113 1.32 1.06 8.62
CA LEU A 113 2.27 0.02 8.27
C LEU A 113 2.73 -0.70 9.53
N LEU A 114 2.40 -1.97 9.67
CA LEU A 114 2.88 -2.82 10.77
C LEU A 114 3.97 -3.74 10.26
N LEU A 115 5.15 -3.68 10.85
CA LEU A 115 6.24 -4.62 10.62
C LEU A 115 6.31 -5.61 11.78
N MET A 116 6.03 -6.86 11.51
CA MET A 116 6.01 -7.96 12.47
C MET A 116 7.29 -8.76 12.38
N HIS A 117 8.05 -8.80 13.45
CA HIS A 117 9.25 -9.62 13.59
C HIS A 117 8.93 -10.92 14.31
N PHE A 118 9.31 -12.04 13.71
CA PHE A 118 9.11 -13.38 14.26
C PHE A 118 10.43 -13.96 14.78
N THR A 119 10.31 -14.90 15.70
CA THR A 119 11.47 -15.65 16.19
C THR A 119 12.10 -16.50 15.07
N ASP A 120 13.41 -16.66 15.12
CA ASP A 120 14.23 -17.33 14.10
C ASP A 120 13.81 -18.77 13.73
N ASP A 121 13.11 -19.46 14.61
CA ASP A 121 12.63 -20.84 14.43
C ASP A 121 11.17 -20.92 13.94
N THR A 122 10.54 -19.78 13.66
CA THR A 122 9.16 -19.74 13.19
C THR A 122 9.07 -20.16 11.71
N ASP A 123 8.15 -21.08 11.42
CA ASP A 123 7.78 -21.39 10.04
C ASP A 123 6.91 -20.25 9.47
N MET A 124 7.51 -19.45 8.58
CA MET A 124 6.88 -18.25 8.03
C MET A 124 5.62 -18.54 7.21
N ASN A 125 5.54 -19.69 6.52
CA ASN A 125 4.32 -20.10 5.81
C ASN A 125 3.15 -20.31 6.79
N SER A 126 3.41 -20.98 7.92
CA SER A 126 2.41 -21.16 8.98
C SER A 126 2.07 -19.85 9.67
N ALA A 127 3.04 -18.95 9.84
CA ALA A 127 2.85 -17.62 10.41
C ALA A 127 1.94 -16.77 9.52
N LEU A 128 2.20 -16.74 8.21
CA LEU A 128 1.39 -16.04 7.22
C LEU A 128 -0.08 -16.43 7.29
N VAL A 129 -0.37 -17.74 7.32
CA VAL A 129 -1.75 -18.25 7.44
C VAL A 129 -2.41 -17.81 8.75
N LYS A 130 -1.68 -17.85 9.87
CA LYS A 130 -2.21 -17.44 11.17
C LYS A 130 -2.48 -15.92 11.20
N VAL A 131 -1.56 -15.10 10.67
CA VAL A 131 -1.72 -13.65 10.59
C VAL A 131 -2.89 -13.31 9.68
N SER A 132 -3.03 -13.95 8.52
CA SER A 132 -4.16 -13.76 7.61
C SER A 132 -5.50 -14.04 8.28
N ASN A 133 -5.61 -15.17 9.00
CA ASN A 133 -6.84 -15.52 9.73
C ASN A 133 -7.17 -14.49 10.84
N LYS A 134 -6.15 -13.97 11.52
CA LYS A 134 -6.33 -12.95 12.56
C LYS A 134 -6.71 -11.60 11.97
N LEU A 135 -6.09 -11.25 10.84
CA LEU A 135 -6.40 -10.03 10.11
C LEU A 135 -7.85 -10.03 9.59
N ASP A 136 -8.32 -11.18 9.07
CA ASP A 136 -9.71 -11.32 8.63
C ASP A 136 -10.71 -11.14 9.79
N GLN A 137 -10.35 -11.55 10.99
CA GLN A 137 -11.16 -11.30 12.18
C GLN A 137 -11.14 -9.82 12.61
N ALA A 138 -9.99 -9.17 12.53
CA ALA A 138 -9.81 -7.78 12.93
C ALA A 138 -10.44 -6.77 11.95
N LYS A 139 -10.73 -7.18 10.69
CA LYS A 139 -11.39 -6.30 9.69
C LYS A 139 -12.70 -5.70 10.19
N SER A 140 -13.47 -6.42 10.99
CA SER A 140 -14.73 -5.90 11.53
C SER A 140 -14.55 -4.81 12.58
N ASP A 141 -13.37 -4.70 13.18
CA ASP A 141 -13.07 -3.73 14.23
C ASP A 141 -12.43 -2.45 13.66
N LEU A 142 -12.11 -2.45 12.35
CA LEU A 142 -11.57 -1.29 11.65
C LEU A 142 -12.69 -0.34 11.18
N PRO A 143 -12.42 0.95 11.04
CA PRO A 143 -13.35 1.91 10.44
C PRO A 143 -13.79 1.49 9.05
N SER A 144 -15.06 1.72 8.71
CA SER A 144 -15.64 1.36 7.40
C SER A 144 -14.99 2.08 6.20
N SER A 145 -14.32 3.19 6.45
CA SER A 145 -13.54 3.95 5.46
C SER A 145 -12.13 3.41 5.22
N CYS A 146 -11.67 2.43 6.02
CA CYS A 146 -10.41 1.74 5.76
C CYS A 146 -10.55 0.81 4.56
N LEU A 147 -9.52 0.80 3.72
CA LEU A 147 -9.39 -0.19 2.68
C LEU A 147 -8.96 -1.54 3.28
N THR A 148 -9.18 -2.61 2.53
CA THR A 148 -8.82 -3.95 2.99
C THR A 148 -7.32 -4.05 3.29
N PRO A 149 -6.91 -4.42 4.53
CA PRO A 149 -5.51 -4.61 4.85
C PRO A 149 -4.84 -5.69 4.00
N SER A 150 -3.61 -5.46 3.58
CA SER A 150 -2.79 -6.37 2.79
C SER A 150 -1.61 -6.88 3.60
N ILE A 151 -1.29 -8.19 3.47
CA ILE A 151 -0.12 -8.81 4.09
C ILE A 151 0.94 -9.01 3.00
N ILE A 152 2.17 -8.62 3.32
CA ILE A 152 3.31 -8.68 2.41
C ILE A 152 4.45 -9.40 3.13
N GLU A 153 5.04 -10.41 2.47
CA GLU A 153 6.27 -11.03 2.97
C GLU A 153 7.46 -10.10 2.68
N TYR A 154 8.15 -9.69 3.72
CA TYR A 154 9.34 -8.86 3.56
C TYR A 154 10.50 -9.72 3.03
N SER A 155 11.02 -9.39 1.86
CA SER A 155 12.13 -10.10 1.23
C SER A 155 13.20 -9.11 0.74
N LEU A 156 14.46 -9.50 0.82
CA LEU A 156 15.58 -8.73 0.26
C LEU A 156 15.51 -8.55 -1.27
N ASN A 157 14.67 -9.35 -1.95
CA ASN A 157 14.46 -9.29 -3.41
C ASN A 157 13.40 -8.27 -3.84
N MET A 158 12.85 -7.45 -2.92
CA MET A 158 11.85 -6.43 -3.24
C MET A 158 12.43 -5.18 -3.90
N ASN A 159 13.74 -5.03 -3.93
CA ASN A 159 14.39 -3.91 -4.61
C ASN A 159 14.49 -4.15 -6.12
N ALA A 160 14.50 -3.04 -6.88
CA ALA A 160 14.69 -3.12 -8.31
C ALA A 160 16.03 -3.78 -8.65
N PHE A 161 15.98 -4.82 -9.48
CA PHE A 161 17.15 -5.52 -9.98
C PHE A 161 17.99 -4.66 -10.95
N MET A 162 17.26 -3.86 -11.75
CA MET A 162 17.87 -2.96 -12.73
C MET A 162 17.01 -1.70 -12.84
N THR A 163 17.65 -0.54 -12.88
CA THR A 163 17.01 0.75 -13.13
C THR A 163 17.55 1.34 -14.42
N VAL A 164 16.68 1.71 -15.34
CA VAL A 164 17.05 2.28 -16.62
C VAL A 164 16.29 3.56 -16.86
N ALA A 165 16.93 4.57 -17.44
CA ALA A 165 16.27 5.76 -17.95
C ALA A 165 16.09 5.62 -19.46
N VAL A 166 14.94 6.06 -19.93
CA VAL A 166 14.56 6.01 -21.35
C VAL A 166 14.28 7.43 -21.81
N SER A 167 14.95 7.85 -22.86
CA SER A 167 14.71 9.10 -23.56
C SER A 167 14.64 8.87 -25.06
N ARG A 168 14.04 9.79 -25.81
CA ARG A 168 13.96 9.71 -27.27
C ARG A 168 14.16 11.08 -27.89
N GLU A 169 15.14 11.22 -28.75
CA GLU A 169 15.43 12.46 -29.45
C GLU A 169 14.25 12.89 -30.33
N GLY A 170 13.86 14.18 -30.21
CA GLY A 170 12.79 14.79 -31.02
C GLY A 170 11.36 14.31 -30.71
N SER A 171 11.15 13.49 -29.70
CA SER A 171 9.83 13.08 -29.24
C SER A 171 9.32 13.98 -28.12
N ASP A 172 8.01 14.26 -28.14
CA ASP A 172 7.30 14.81 -27.00
C ASP A 172 7.20 13.78 -25.87
N ILE A 173 7.11 14.23 -24.62
CA ILE A 173 7.02 13.36 -23.44
C ILE A 173 5.80 12.42 -23.50
N TYR A 174 4.70 12.84 -24.11
CA TYR A 174 3.51 12.00 -24.30
C TYR A 174 3.79 10.82 -25.23
N GLN A 175 4.47 11.06 -26.38
CA GLN A 175 4.85 10.02 -27.32
C GLN A 175 5.86 9.03 -26.70
N LEU A 176 6.78 9.55 -25.86
CA LEU A 176 7.70 8.71 -25.10
C LEU A 176 6.93 7.85 -24.09
N SER A 177 5.98 8.44 -23.38
CA SER A 177 5.17 7.74 -22.37
C SER A 177 4.34 6.63 -22.98
N GLU A 178 3.68 6.89 -24.11
CA GLU A 178 2.92 5.88 -24.88
C GLU A 178 3.85 4.75 -25.37
N LEU A 179 4.99 5.09 -25.97
CA LEU A 179 5.96 4.08 -26.39
C LEU A 179 6.45 3.20 -25.23
N VAL A 180 6.74 3.82 -24.09
CA VAL A 180 7.19 3.11 -22.89
C VAL A 180 6.09 2.18 -22.37
N LYS A 181 4.87 2.71 -22.20
CA LYS A 181 3.73 1.97 -21.64
C LYS A 181 3.30 0.81 -22.53
N ASP A 182 3.11 1.06 -23.83
CA ASP A 182 2.48 0.12 -24.74
C ASP A 182 3.46 -0.86 -25.38
N THR A 183 4.74 -0.46 -25.47
CA THR A 183 5.73 -1.27 -26.18
C THR A 183 6.87 -1.72 -25.28
N LEU A 184 7.61 -0.79 -24.64
CA LEU A 184 8.82 -1.13 -23.92
C LEU A 184 8.54 -1.98 -22.68
N VAL A 185 7.62 -1.55 -21.82
CA VAL A 185 7.28 -2.27 -20.60
C VAL A 185 6.77 -3.69 -20.90
N PRO A 186 5.78 -3.91 -21.78
CA PRO A 186 5.33 -5.25 -22.11
C PRO A 186 6.39 -6.11 -22.83
N TYR A 187 7.30 -5.49 -23.58
CA TYR A 187 8.38 -6.20 -24.25
C TYR A 187 9.42 -6.73 -23.26
N VAL A 188 9.81 -5.88 -22.30
CA VAL A 188 10.77 -6.25 -21.25
C VAL A 188 10.17 -7.25 -20.27
N GLN A 189 8.91 -7.09 -19.89
CA GLN A 189 8.20 -8.04 -19.00
C GLN A 189 8.15 -9.46 -19.57
N ARG A 190 8.07 -9.62 -20.88
CA ARG A 190 8.08 -10.94 -21.54
C ARG A 190 9.44 -11.62 -21.61
N LYS A 191 10.52 -10.92 -21.26
CA LYS A 191 11.86 -11.54 -21.24
C LYS A 191 11.98 -12.52 -20.07
N GLY A 192 12.70 -13.61 -20.34
CA GLY A 192 12.84 -14.69 -19.36
C GLY A 192 13.46 -14.22 -18.05
N GLY A 193 12.79 -14.47 -16.94
CA GLY A 193 13.26 -14.15 -15.60
C GLY A 193 12.85 -12.79 -15.05
N VAL A 194 12.24 -11.92 -15.84
CA VAL A 194 11.63 -10.69 -15.37
C VAL A 194 10.31 -11.02 -14.66
N SER A 195 10.08 -10.46 -13.46
CA SER A 195 8.83 -10.62 -12.70
C SER A 195 7.87 -9.46 -12.92
N ASN A 196 8.40 -8.26 -12.90
CA ASN A 196 7.64 -7.03 -13.07
C ASN A 196 8.53 -5.92 -13.64
N VAL A 197 7.92 -4.94 -14.27
CA VAL A 197 8.56 -3.69 -14.69
C VAL A 197 7.65 -2.55 -14.22
N SER A 198 8.16 -1.71 -13.35
CA SER A 198 7.51 -0.48 -12.89
C SER A 198 8.09 0.69 -13.68
N SER A 199 7.25 1.65 -14.03
CA SER A 199 7.64 2.86 -14.74
C SER A 199 7.32 4.11 -13.93
N SER A 200 8.21 5.10 -13.98
CA SER A 200 8.05 6.40 -13.34
C SER A 200 8.34 7.51 -14.35
N GLY A 201 7.72 8.67 -14.18
CA GLY A 201 7.91 9.80 -15.10
C GLY A 201 7.10 9.71 -16.39
N LEU A 202 6.16 8.77 -16.47
CA LEU A 202 5.23 8.72 -17.59
C LEU A 202 4.20 9.83 -17.43
N VAL A 203 3.96 10.53 -18.52
CA VAL A 203 2.94 11.59 -18.58
C VAL A 203 1.77 11.07 -19.40
N GLU A 204 0.61 11.02 -18.75
CA GLU A 204 -0.64 10.60 -19.37
C GLU A 204 -1.57 11.81 -19.51
N LYS A 205 -2.25 11.89 -20.66
CA LYS A 205 -3.34 12.84 -20.85
C LYS A 205 -4.59 12.29 -20.18
N LEU A 206 -5.20 13.12 -19.38
CA LEU A 206 -6.45 12.82 -18.69
C LEU A 206 -7.50 13.82 -19.16
N VAL A 207 -8.72 13.38 -19.36
CA VAL A 207 -9.86 14.28 -19.58
C VAL A 207 -10.46 14.59 -18.21
N GLN A 208 -10.24 15.79 -17.73
CA GLN A 208 -10.86 16.26 -16.49
C GLN A 208 -12.24 16.79 -16.80
N VAL A 209 -13.24 16.23 -16.13
CA VAL A 209 -14.62 16.71 -16.16
C VAL A 209 -14.93 17.35 -14.82
N GLN A 210 -15.02 18.66 -14.79
CA GLN A 210 -15.37 19.43 -13.61
C GLN A 210 -16.80 19.90 -13.68
N LEU A 211 -17.66 19.41 -12.77
CA LEU A 211 -19.03 19.90 -12.67
C LEU A 211 -19.03 21.40 -12.36
N ASN A 212 -19.77 22.17 -13.19
CA ASN A 212 -19.88 23.61 -13.07
C ASN A 212 -21.22 23.97 -12.45
N GLN A 213 -21.19 24.44 -11.20
CA GLN A 213 -22.40 24.75 -10.45
C GLN A 213 -23.22 25.85 -11.10
N ASP A 214 -22.60 26.86 -11.68
CA ASP A 214 -23.30 27.97 -12.34
C ASP A 214 -24.11 27.47 -13.55
N LYS A 215 -23.54 26.58 -14.35
CA LYS A 215 -24.23 25.91 -15.48
C LYS A 215 -25.41 25.06 -15.00
N ILE A 216 -25.21 24.29 -13.93
CA ILE A 216 -26.27 23.46 -13.33
C ILE A 216 -27.39 24.33 -12.80
N ASP A 217 -27.08 25.42 -12.10
CA ASP A 217 -28.05 26.37 -11.58
C ASP A 217 -28.83 27.08 -12.69
N GLU A 218 -28.17 27.39 -13.80
CA GLU A 218 -28.83 27.99 -14.98
C GLU A 218 -29.84 27.00 -15.60
N ILE A 219 -29.47 25.73 -15.77
CA ILE A 219 -30.39 24.70 -16.30
C ILE A 219 -31.54 24.50 -15.31
N ASN A 220 -31.26 24.39 -14.02
CA ASN A 220 -32.29 24.24 -12.99
C ASN A 220 -33.28 25.42 -13.00
N ALA A 221 -32.78 26.64 -13.19
CA ALA A 221 -33.64 27.82 -13.31
C ALA A 221 -34.54 27.78 -14.56
N GLN A 222 -33.99 27.33 -15.71
CA GLN A 222 -34.77 27.19 -16.96
C GLN A 222 -35.81 26.06 -16.83
N LEU A 223 -35.47 24.96 -16.15
CA LEU A 223 -36.41 23.87 -15.90
C LEU A 223 -37.51 24.29 -14.91
N LEU A 224 -37.17 25.11 -13.92
CA LEU A 224 -38.16 25.70 -13.00
C LEU A 224 -39.17 26.57 -13.76
N ASP A 225 -38.68 27.47 -14.62
CA ASP A 225 -39.53 28.32 -15.43
C ASP A 225 -40.45 27.52 -16.38
N LEU A 226 -39.92 26.42 -16.96
CA LEU A 226 -40.68 25.50 -17.79
C LEU A 226 -41.79 24.78 -16.99
N ILE A 227 -41.48 24.32 -15.76
CA ILE A 227 -42.45 23.65 -14.90
C ILE A 227 -43.51 24.64 -14.47
N ASP A 228 -43.13 25.83 -14.04
CA ASP A 228 -44.05 26.89 -13.62
C ASP A 228 -44.93 27.33 -14.79
N THR A 229 -44.38 27.40 -16.03
CA THR A 229 -45.17 27.66 -17.23
C THR A 229 -46.18 26.54 -17.55
N LYS A 230 -45.77 25.28 -17.48
CA LYS A 230 -46.65 24.12 -17.67
C LYS A 230 -47.79 24.04 -16.62
N LEU A 231 -47.53 24.50 -15.41
CA LEU A 231 -48.48 24.53 -14.31
C LEU A 231 -49.28 25.82 -14.19
N ALA A 232 -48.96 26.83 -15.05
CA ALA A 232 -49.58 28.18 -14.98
C ALA A 232 -51.11 28.15 -15.16
N ASP A 233 -51.64 27.32 -16.05
CA ASP A 233 -53.08 27.18 -16.24
C ASP A 233 -53.77 26.58 -15.02
N ALA A 234 -53.14 25.58 -14.37
CA ALA A 234 -53.64 24.97 -13.13
C ALA A 234 -53.60 26.02 -11.99
N ARG A 235 -52.56 26.80 -11.90
CA ARG A 235 -52.45 27.91 -10.94
C ARG A 235 -53.52 28.93 -11.15
N ALA A 236 -53.73 29.38 -12.42
CA ALA A 236 -54.75 30.37 -12.77
C ALA A 236 -56.17 29.85 -12.43
N GLN A 237 -56.44 28.57 -12.62
CA GLN A 237 -57.72 27.95 -12.24
C GLN A 237 -57.91 27.96 -10.70
N LEU A 238 -56.86 27.65 -9.94
CA LEU A 238 -56.89 27.70 -8.48
C LEU A 238 -57.13 29.11 -7.95
N ASP A 239 -56.44 30.10 -8.48
CA ASP A 239 -56.58 31.52 -8.11
C ASP A 239 -57.98 32.06 -8.46
N SER A 240 -58.54 31.61 -9.63
CA SER A 240 -59.92 31.92 -10.02
C SER A 240 -60.94 31.26 -9.07
N ALA A 241 -60.76 29.99 -8.72
CA ALA A 241 -61.66 29.30 -7.78
C ALA A 241 -61.61 29.95 -6.39
N GLU A 242 -60.42 30.30 -5.89
CA GLU A 242 -60.24 31.02 -4.63
C GLU A 242 -60.98 32.36 -4.60
N SER A 243 -60.86 33.14 -5.70
CA SER A 243 -61.53 34.39 -5.90
C SER A 243 -63.07 34.25 -5.87
N GLN A 244 -63.58 33.19 -6.56
CA GLN A 244 -65.06 32.93 -6.59
C GLN A 244 -65.58 32.49 -5.24
N ILE A 245 -64.85 31.62 -4.54
CA ILE A 245 -65.22 31.17 -3.19
C ILE A 245 -65.20 32.34 -2.19
N ALA A 246 -64.12 33.20 -2.26
CA ALA A 246 -64.07 34.41 -1.42
C ALA A 246 -65.24 35.40 -1.70
N ALA A 247 -65.59 35.60 -2.95
CA ALA A 247 -66.73 36.39 -3.34
C ALA A 247 -68.07 35.80 -2.84
N GLY A 248 -68.22 34.48 -3.02
CA GLY A 248 -69.38 33.74 -2.49
C GLY A 248 -69.51 33.88 -0.99
N ARG A 249 -68.41 33.78 -0.24
CA ARG A 249 -68.37 33.93 1.21
C ARG A 249 -68.67 35.35 1.68
N ALA A 250 -68.18 36.34 0.93
CA ALA A 250 -68.54 37.77 1.20
C ALA A 250 -70.02 38.07 1.01
N GLU A 251 -70.62 37.48 -0.06
CA GLU A 251 -72.07 37.71 -0.30
C GLU A 251 -72.93 36.90 0.70
N TYR A 252 -72.51 35.68 1.07
CA TYR A 252 -73.15 34.89 2.15
C TYR A 252 -73.13 35.65 3.48
N ASN A 253 -71.97 36.18 3.90
CA ASN A 253 -71.83 36.94 5.14
C ASN A 253 -72.72 38.24 5.11
N LYS A 254 -72.75 38.89 3.98
CA LYS A 254 -73.63 40.12 3.78
C LYS A 254 -75.10 39.80 3.93
N GLN A 255 -75.56 38.70 3.30
CA GLN A 255 -76.93 38.27 3.34
C GLN A 255 -77.32 37.75 4.72
N MET A 256 -76.43 36.99 5.38
CA MET A 256 -76.62 36.50 6.72
C MET A 256 -76.66 37.62 7.76
N LYS A 257 -75.83 38.65 7.63
CA LYS A 257 -75.84 39.87 8.44
C LYS A 257 -77.15 40.63 8.29
N ASN A 258 -77.65 40.72 7.08
CA ASN A 258 -78.97 41.37 6.81
C ASN A 258 -80.14 40.55 7.43
N PHE A 259 -80.11 39.24 7.36
CA PHE A 259 -81.08 38.38 7.99
C PHE A 259 -81.01 38.46 9.56
N GLY A 260 -79.78 38.43 10.13
CA GLY A 260 -79.59 38.58 11.57
C GLY A 260 -80.12 39.90 12.15
N ASN A 261 -79.90 41.00 11.38
CA ASN A 261 -80.42 42.30 11.79
C ASN A 261 -81.99 42.37 11.82
N THR A 262 -82.60 41.49 11.00
CA THR A 262 -84.12 41.44 10.97
C THR A 262 -84.65 40.60 12.14
N VAL A 263 -83.87 39.61 12.65
CA VAL A 263 -84.20 38.65 13.69
C VAL A 263 -83.87 39.22 15.14
N SER A 264 -82.90 40.16 15.18
CA SER A 264 -82.14 40.52 16.40
C SER A 264 -82.86 41.18 17.56
N ASN A 265 -84.00 41.77 17.40
CA ASN A 265 -84.48 42.61 18.45
C ASN A 265 -85.37 41.94 19.55
N THR A 266 -85.79 40.70 19.44
CA THR A 266 -86.66 40.06 20.45
C THR A 266 -86.07 38.78 21.09
N VAL A 267 -85.07 38.16 20.51
CA VAL A 267 -84.56 36.83 20.96
C VAL A 267 -83.18 36.94 21.64
N LEU A 268 -82.43 37.95 21.37
CA LEU A 268 -81.03 38.08 21.88
C LEU A 268 -80.91 38.31 23.40
N ALA A 269 -81.96 38.84 24.09
CA ALA A 269 -81.89 39.11 25.53
C ALA A 269 -81.86 37.79 26.39
N SER A 270 -82.48 36.70 25.90
CA SER A 270 -82.53 35.44 26.65
C SER A 270 -81.41 34.47 26.31
N MET A 271 -80.67 34.73 25.27
CA MET A 271 -79.64 33.79 24.75
C MET A 271 -78.20 34.20 25.12
N SER A 272 -77.93 35.39 25.61
CA SER A 272 -76.58 35.86 25.93
C SER A 272 -75.87 35.05 27.00
N THR A 273 -76.61 34.36 27.89
CA THR A 273 -76.00 33.49 28.91
C THR A 273 -75.58 32.12 28.36
N GLU A 274 -76.38 31.55 27.46
CA GLU A 274 -76.06 30.27 26.87
C GLU A 274 -74.95 30.33 25.81
N VAL A 275 -74.91 31.39 25.00
CA VAL A 275 -73.82 31.72 24.11
C VAL A 275 -72.54 31.99 24.90
N GLY A 276 -72.60 32.73 25.98
CA GLY A 276 -71.46 32.96 26.87
C GLY A 276 -70.87 31.67 27.42
N ASN A 277 -71.66 30.71 27.82
CA ASN A 277 -71.24 29.44 28.32
C ASN A 277 -70.60 28.59 27.23
N ALA A 278 -71.09 28.57 26.00
CA ALA A 278 -70.50 27.87 24.87
C ALA A 278 -69.16 28.48 24.43
N VAL A 279 -69.06 29.80 24.42
CA VAL A 279 -67.82 30.55 24.20
C VAL A 279 -66.78 30.15 25.24
N ASP A 280 -67.10 30.07 26.50
CA ASP A 280 -66.16 29.67 27.56
C ASP A 280 -65.72 28.23 27.46
N VAL A 281 -66.57 27.31 27.04
CA VAL A 281 -66.21 25.93 26.83
C VAL A 281 -65.23 25.77 25.64
N VAL A 282 -65.55 26.35 24.49
CA VAL A 282 -64.69 26.29 23.31
C VAL A 282 -63.35 26.99 23.56
N ARG A 283 -63.34 28.14 24.24
CA ARG A 283 -62.13 28.87 24.65
C ARG A 283 -61.23 28.02 25.53
N LYS A 284 -61.82 27.34 26.54
CA LYS A 284 -61.10 26.47 27.46
C LYS A 284 -60.45 25.31 26.73
N GLN A 285 -61.16 24.68 25.79
CA GLN A 285 -60.60 23.58 25.01
C GLN A 285 -59.51 24.04 24.02
N ALA A 286 -59.70 25.19 23.37
CA ALA A 286 -58.69 25.78 22.52
C ALA A 286 -57.36 26.11 23.28
N ARG A 287 -57.49 26.61 24.54
CA ARG A 287 -56.30 26.84 25.41
C ARG A 287 -55.63 25.51 25.79
N ALA A 288 -56.39 24.48 26.12
CA ALA A 288 -55.84 23.17 26.43
C ALA A 288 -55.11 22.54 25.21
N LEU A 289 -55.67 22.74 24.00
CA LEU A 289 -55.06 22.28 22.75
C LEU A 289 -53.76 23.04 22.47
N MET A 290 -53.72 24.37 22.69
CA MET A 290 -52.51 25.18 22.57
C MET A 290 -51.40 24.67 23.49
N GLU A 291 -51.71 24.36 24.73
CA GLU A 291 -50.74 23.84 25.71
C GLU A 291 -50.18 22.48 25.28
N SER A 292 -51.06 21.62 24.75
CA SER A 292 -50.67 20.31 24.24
C SER A 292 -49.82 20.41 22.98
N VAL A 293 -50.12 21.35 22.07
CA VAL A 293 -49.27 21.61 20.88
C VAL A 293 -47.89 22.15 21.29
N ASN A 294 -47.83 23.05 22.27
CA ASN A 294 -46.57 23.58 22.81
C ASN A 294 -45.69 22.47 23.40
N GLN A 295 -46.29 21.52 24.11
CA GLN A 295 -45.59 20.37 24.67
C GLN A 295 -45.06 19.44 23.55
N LEU A 296 -45.86 19.29 22.47
CA LEU A 296 -45.44 18.46 21.34
C LEU A 296 -44.31 19.11 20.52
N ILE A 297 -44.37 20.42 20.29
CA ILE A 297 -43.30 21.19 19.64
C ILE A 297 -41.93 21.00 20.34
N ALA A 298 -41.98 20.93 21.70
CA ALA A 298 -40.76 20.76 22.50
C ALA A 298 -40.10 19.35 22.37
N VAL A 299 -40.85 18.35 21.90
CA VAL A 299 -40.43 16.95 21.84
C VAL A 299 -40.13 16.51 20.42
N VAL A 300 -40.80 17.10 19.41
CA VAL A 300 -40.63 16.76 17.99
C VAL A 300 -39.31 17.36 17.46
N LYS A 301 -38.45 16.49 16.89
CA LYS A 301 -37.12 16.89 16.38
C LYS A 301 -37.10 17.11 14.86
N GLU A 302 -38.08 16.61 14.11
CA GLU A 302 -38.20 16.76 12.67
C GLU A 302 -38.56 18.18 12.25
N PRO A 303 -37.71 18.86 11.46
CA PRO A 303 -37.91 20.29 11.13
C PRO A 303 -39.21 20.58 10.39
N GLU A 304 -39.64 19.70 9.46
CA GLU A 304 -40.85 19.87 8.66
C GLU A 304 -42.13 19.75 9.52
N ILE A 305 -42.17 18.75 10.41
CA ILE A 305 -43.33 18.55 11.30
C ILE A 305 -43.34 19.61 12.40
N GLN A 306 -42.15 19.97 12.90
CA GLN A 306 -42.03 21.04 13.87
C GLN A 306 -42.51 22.39 13.31
N GLN A 307 -42.18 22.69 12.03
CA GLN A 307 -42.66 23.90 11.35
C GLN A 307 -44.19 23.89 11.19
N ALA A 308 -44.77 22.76 10.81
CA ALA A 308 -46.23 22.62 10.71
C ALA A 308 -46.93 22.81 12.07
N LEU A 309 -46.36 22.28 13.15
CA LEU A 309 -46.85 22.48 14.49
C LEU A 309 -46.75 23.94 14.98
N ILE A 310 -45.68 24.66 14.58
CA ILE A 310 -45.52 26.09 14.83
C ILE A 310 -46.60 26.90 14.10
N GLU A 311 -46.96 26.56 12.89
CA GLU A 311 -48.06 27.18 12.13
C GLU A 311 -49.40 26.94 12.81
N VAL A 312 -49.65 25.72 13.31
CA VAL A 312 -50.83 25.40 14.13
C VAL A 312 -50.86 26.21 15.43
N GLN A 313 -49.72 26.33 16.10
CA GLN A 313 -49.57 27.17 17.30
C GLN A 313 -49.97 28.63 17.02
N GLN A 314 -49.44 29.21 15.92
CA GLN A 314 -49.76 30.57 15.50
C GLN A 314 -51.25 30.73 15.16
N GLY A 315 -51.85 29.72 14.50
CA GLY A 315 -53.28 29.66 14.22
C GLY A 315 -54.11 29.62 15.51
N LEU A 316 -53.77 28.75 16.45
CA LEU A 316 -54.46 28.69 17.77
C LEU A 316 -54.34 29.99 18.56
N GLN A 317 -53.15 30.63 18.49
CA GLN A 317 -52.97 31.94 19.16
C GLN A 317 -53.89 33.00 18.58
N LYS A 318 -54.01 33.06 17.24
CA LYS A 318 -54.94 33.97 16.57
C LYS A 318 -56.41 33.75 16.99
N VAL A 319 -56.80 32.48 17.08
CA VAL A 319 -58.15 32.08 17.54
C VAL A 319 -58.37 32.52 18.98
N LEU A 320 -57.41 32.28 19.90
CA LEU A 320 -57.49 32.69 21.30
C LEU A 320 -57.51 34.22 21.46
N ASP A 321 -56.72 34.96 20.68
CA ASP A 321 -56.72 36.41 20.67
C ASP A 321 -58.07 36.99 20.24
N LYS A 322 -58.79 36.35 19.32
CA LYS A 322 -60.13 36.68 18.94
C LYS A 322 -61.14 36.43 20.09
N PHE A 323 -60.99 35.30 20.80
CA PHE A 323 -61.85 35.06 22.02
C PHE A 323 -61.59 36.03 23.12
N ASP A 324 -60.38 36.52 23.32
CA ASP A 324 -60.04 37.44 24.43
C ASP A 324 -60.25 38.90 24.07
N ASN A 325 -60.17 39.32 22.82
CA ASN A 325 -60.26 40.69 22.35
C ASN A 325 -61.68 41.12 21.88
N THR A 326 -62.49 40.22 21.39
CA THR A 326 -63.87 40.46 20.99
C THR A 326 -64.79 39.99 22.12
N GLY A 327 -65.47 40.90 22.77
CA GLY A 327 -66.54 40.54 23.70
C GLY A 327 -67.70 39.91 22.91
N MET A 328 -67.50 38.60 22.51
CA MET A 328 -68.44 37.81 21.73
C MET A 328 -69.80 37.72 22.41
N ARG A 329 -70.73 38.46 21.87
CA ARG A 329 -72.13 38.52 22.32
C ARG A 329 -73.12 38.10 21.24
N ASP A 330 -72.61 37.75 20.07
CA ASP A 330 -73.43 37.33 18.94
C ASP A 330 -72.95 35.94 18.38
N ILE A 331 -73.85 35.20 17.78
CA ILE A 331 -73.69 33.86 17.29
C ILE A 331 -72.75 33.83 16.05
N ASP A 332 -72.75 34.87 15.24
CA ASP A 332 -71.96 34.93 14.00
C ASP A 332 -70.49 35.02 14.32
N SER A 333 -70.10 35.81 15.30
CA SER A 333 -68.74 35.89 15.81
C SER A 333 -68.26 34.56 16.40
N LEU A 334 -69.16 33.83 17.09
CA LEU A 334 -68.79 32.49 17.60
C LEU A 334 -68.60 31.45 16.46
N ILE A 335 -69.46 31.45 15.45
CA ILE A 335 -69.43 30.57 14.31
C ILE A 335 -68.14 30.82 13.50
N GLU A 336 -67.73 32.08 13.28
CA GLU A 336 -66.55 32.47 12.60
C GLU A 336 -65.28 31.93 13.34
N VAL A 337 -65.21 32.14 14.64
CA VAL A 337 -64.05 31.66 15.43
C VAL A 337 -64.00 30.14 15.56
N VAL A 338 -65.17 29.46 15.63
CA VAL A 338 -65.20 27.98 15.62
C VAL A 338 -64.79 27.44 14.26
N SER A 339 -65.16 28.13 13.15
CA SER A 339 -64.68 27.78 11.80
C SER A 339 -63.17 27.91 11.67
N GLU A 340 -62.59 29.02 12.17
CA GLU A 340 -61.13 29.19 12.20
C GLU A 340 -60.42 28.15 13.10
N LEU A 341 -61.01 27.82 14.22
CA LEU A 341 -60.52 26.79 15.13
C LEU A 341 -60.55 25.41 14.44
N ARG A 342 -61.56 25.15 13.62
CA ARG A 342 -61.70 23.92 12.83
C ARG A 342 -60.59 23.80 11.81
N ASP A 343 -60.26 24.84 11.03
CA ASP A 343 -59.14 24.86 10.09
C ASP A 343 -57.83 24.57 10.80
N VAL A 344 -57.63 25.11 12.00
CA VAL A 344 -56.42 24.84 12.77
C VAL A 344 -56.38 23.41 13.31
N THR A 345 -57.52 22.85 13.73
CA THR A 345 -57.60 21.44 14.18
C THR A 345 -57.39 20.45 13.03
N ASP A 346 -57.83 20.79 11.82
CA ASP A 346 -57.62 19.98 10.62
C ASP A 346 -56.13 19.95 10.21
N LYS A 347 -55.43 21.11 10.26
CA LYS A 347 -53.98 21.21 10.07
C LYS A 347 -53.19 20.42 11.13
N LEU A 348 -53.67 20.53 12.41
CA LEU A 348 -53.08 19.73 13.47
C LEU A 348 -53.24 18.23 13.22
N THR A 349 -54.43 17.81 12.77
CA THR A 349 -54.71 16.41 12.46
C THR A 349 -53.73 15.88 11.36
N ASP A 350 -53.49 16.65 10.29
CA ASP A 350 -52.55 16.30 9.24
C ASP A 350 -51.10 16.20 9.78
N ALA A 351 -50.69 17.18 10.59
CA ALA A 351 -49.35 17.14 11.22
C ALA A 351 -49.18 15.93 12.16
N LEU A 352 -50.21 15.59 12.93
CA LEU A 352 -50.21 14.44 13.83
C LEU A 352 -50.21 13.10 13.06
N GLN A 353 -50.90 13.05 11.92
CA GLN A 353 -50.90 11.86 11.06
C GLN A 353 -49.52 11.61 10.47
N LYS A 354 -48.87 12.63 9.94
CA LYS A 354 -47.47 12.55 9.45
C LYS A 354 -46.50 12.12 10.55
N LEU A 355 -46.66 12.65 11.76
CA LEU A 355 -45.86 12.26 12.91
C LEU A 355 -46.11 10.80 13.32
N GLN A 356 -47.37 10.33 13.30
CA GLN A 356 -47.74 8.97 13.62
C GLN A 356 -47.22 7.96 12.59
N GLU A 357 -47.25 8.31 11.30
CA GLU A 357 -46.68 7.49 10.23
C GLU A 357 -45.17 7.32 10.40
N ARG A 358 -44.49 8.38 10.82
CA ARG A 358 -43.06 8.38 11.09
C ARG A 358 -42.69 7.49 12.29
N VAL A 359 -43.38 7.67 13.40
CA VAL A 359 -43.22 6.84 14.61
C VAL A 359 -43.41 5.35 14.30
N ASN A 360 -44.38 5.01 13.45
CA ASN A 360 -44.64 3.63 13.05
C ASN A 360 -43.59 3.07 12.10
N THR A 361 -42.83 3.90 11.37
CA THR A 361 -41.75 3.46 10.48
C THR A 361 -40.43 3.26 11.21
N GLU A 362 -40.18 3.96 12.29
CA GLU A 362 -38.93 3.89 13.09
C GLU A 362 -38.93 2.76 14.12
N THR A 363 -40.07 2.22 14.50
CA THR A 363 -40.19 1.08 15.44
C THR A 363 -39.71 -0.26 14.89
N GLY A 364 -39.15 -0.31 13.67
CA GLY A 364 -38.68 -1.53 12.99
C GLY A 364 -37.18 -1.76 12.95
N THR A 365 -36.34 -0.88 13.50
CA THR A 365 -34.87 -1.03 13.47
C THR A 365 -34.31 -1.44 14.82
N GLU A 366 -33.81 -2.67 14.87
CA GLU A 366 -33.02 -3.18 16.00
C GLU A 366 -31.72 -2.37 16.15
N GLY A 367 -31.59 -1.59 17.20
CA GLY A 367 -30.35 -0.89 17.53
C GLY A 367 -30.45 0.41 18.32
N SER A 368 -31.64 0.78 18.82
CA SER A 368 -31.83 2.06 19.53
C SER A 368 -31.23 2.07 20.94
N SER A 369 -30.52 3.16 21.27
CA SER A 369 -29.98 3.35 22.61
C SER A 369 -31.09 3.56 23.66
N ALA A 370 -30.80 3.37 24.95
CA ALA A 370 -31.77 3.59 26.03
C ALA A 370 -32.29 5.04 26.10
N ALA A 371 -31.58 6.00 25.55
CA ALA A 371 -31.97 7.39 25.46
C ALA A 371 -33.03 7.62 24.37
N ASP A 372 -32.86 6.97 23.21
CA ASP A 372 -33.81 7.04 22.09
C ASP A 372 -35.16 6.43 22.47
N LEU A 373 -35.15 5.34 23.24
CA LEU A 373 -36.37 4.69 23.74
C LEU A 373 -37.14 5.58 24.74
N ALA A 374 -36.44 6.38 25.54
CA ALA A 374 -37.06 7.30 26.51
C ALA A 374 -37.71 8.48 25.79
N ASP A 375 -37.06 9.01 24.75
CA ASP A 375 -37.58 10.10 23.93
C ASP A 375 -38.84 9.64 23.16
N GLU A 376 -38.81 8.42 22.61
CA GLU A 376 -39.93 7.81 21.88
C GLU A 376 -41.13 7.53 22.78
N LEU A 377 -40.91 7.07 24.02
CA LEU A 377 -41.96 6.87 25.00
C LEU A 377 -42.59 8.19 25.44
N GLN A 378 -41.83 9.26 25.52
CA GLN A 378 -42.29 10.60 25.81
C GLN A 378 -43.10 11.18 24.64
N LEU A 379 -42.67 10.96 23.40
CA LEU A 379 -43.38 11.36 22.20
C LEU A 379 -44.74 10.63 22.09
N GLN A 380 -44.79 9.33 22.32
CA GLN A 380 -46.02 8.54 22.31
C GLN A 380 -47.03 9.05 23.37
N LYS A 381 -46.56 9.38 24.60
CA LYS A 381 -47.40 9.95 25.63
C LYS A 381 -47.94 11.32 25.22
N SER A 382 -47.14 12.18 24.65
CA SER A 382 -47.52 13.50 24.15
C SER A 382 -48.54 13.39 23.01
N LEU A 383 -48.35 12.43 22.09
CA LEU A 383 -49.33 12.12 21.03
C LEU A 383 -50.66 11.68 21.60
N GLN A 384 -50.67 10.79 22.59
CA GLN A 384 -51.91 10.34 23.23
C GLN A 384 -52.66 11.49 23.91
N VAL A 385 -51.96 12.39 24.61
CA VAL A 385 -52.56 13.57 25.26
C VAL A 385 -53.13 14.52 24.21
N ILE A 386 -52.40 14.80 23.14
CA ILE A 386 -52.89 15.75 22.13
C ILE A 386 -54.08 15.20 21.34
N TYR A 387 -54.10 13.90 21.04
CA TYR A 387 -55.25 13.26 20.38
C TYR A 387 -56.50 13.35 21.27
N SER A 388 -56.39 13.10 22.60
CA SER A 388 -57.52 13.25 23.49
C SER A 388 -57.98 14.72 23.60
N THR A 389 -57.06 15.67 23.66
CA THR A 389 -57.40 17.13 23.74
C THR A 389 -57.97 17.61 22.42
N LEU A 390 -57.50 17.11 21.27
CA LEU A 390 -58.05 17.39 19.96
C LEU A 390 -59.46 16.84 19.82
N GLU A 391 -59.72 15.60 20.26
CA GLU A 391 -61.04 14.98 20.28
C GLU A 391 -62.03 15.79 21.16
N ASP A 392 -61.60 16.24 22.35
CA ASP A 392 -62.40 17.07 23.22
C ASP A 392 -62.67 18.46 22.63
N THR A 393 -61.70 19.02 21.89
CA THR A 393 -61.87 20.29 21.18
C THR A 393 -62.86 20.16 20.04
N ILE A 394 -62.77 19.07 19.25
CA ILE A 394 -63.74 18.77 18.17
C ILE A 394 -65.13 18.57 18.76
N LYS A 395 -65.28 17.79 19.83
CA LYS A 395 -66.59 17.61 20.54
C LYS A 395 -67.16 18.94 21.03
N ALA A 396 -66.31 19.85 21.55
CA ALA A 396 -66.75 21.17 22.01
C ALA A 396 -67.27 22.03 20.83
N MET A 397 -66.60 21.98 19.68
CA MET A 397 -66.97 22.61 18.42
C MET A 397 -68.26 22.01 17.86
N ASP A 398 -68.45 20.70 17.88
CA ASP A 398 -69.62 19.98 17.36
C ASP A 398 -70.86 20.18 18.23
N ASN A 399 -70.73 20.61 19.52
CA ASN A 399 -71.82 20.95 20.39
C ASN A 399 -72.38 22.38 20.13
N VAL A 400 -71.65 23.26 19.38
CA VAL A 400 -72.10 24.60 18.99
C VAL A 400 -73.33 24.51 18.05
N PRO A 401 -73.45 23.62 17.08
CA PRO A 401 -74.62 23.38 16.28
C PRO A 401 -75.85 22.89 17.08
N GLN A 402 -75.67 22.22 18.24
CA GLN A 402 -76.77 21.80 19.10
C GLN A 402 -77.43 23.00 19.84
N LEU A 403 -76.68 24.04 20.10
CA LEU A 403 -77.23 25.31 20.52
C LEU A 403 -78.21 25.87 19.49
N MET A 404 -77.94 25.63 18.22
CA MET A 404 -78.84 25.99 17.14
C MET A 404 -80.16 25.21 17.14
N SER A 405 -80.16 23.95 17.65
CA SER A 405 -81.37 23.14 17.78
C SER A 405 -82.24 23.68 18.97
N THR A 406 -81.56 24.20 20.00
CA THR A 406 -82.20 24.87 21.13
C THR A 406 -82.69 26.23 20.69
N PHE A 407 -81.95 26.92 19.81
CA PHE A 407 -82.38 28.16 19.14
C PHE A 407 -83.63 27.91 18.27
N SER A 408 -83.64 26.82 17.46
CA SER A 408 -84.83 26.46 16.64
C SER A 408 -86.07 26.22 17.53
N ARG A 409 -85.95 25.70 18.74
CA ARG A 409 -87.09 25.51 19.66
C ARG A 409 -87.57 26.81 20.30
N ALA A 410 -86.65 27.76 20.58
CA ALA A 410 -87.02 29.10 21.09
C ALA A 410 -87.62 29.98 19.97
N LEU A 411 -87.37 29.67 18.74
CA LEU A 411 -87.90 30.28 17.50
C LEU A 411 -89.33 29.78 17.12
N GLY A 412 -90.09 29.08 18.00
CA GLY A 412 -91.44 28.60 17.77
C GLY A 412 -92.48 29.69 17.43
N SER A 413 -92.05 31.00 17.34
CA SER A 413 -92.80 32.08 16.88
C SER A 413 -92.46 32.63 15.48
N PHE A 414 -91.51 32.01 14.77
CA PHE A 414 -91.08 32.38 13.39
C PHE A 414 -92.09 31.88 12.36
N THR A 415 -92.30 32.71 11.32
CA THR A 415 -93.08 32.27 10.16
C THR A 415 -92.34 31.23 9.37
N GLN A 416 -93.09 30.31 8.74
CA GLN A 416 -92.57 29.24 7.91
C GLN A 416 -91.53 29.76 6.84
N GLN A 417 -91.69 30.97 6.41
CA GLN A 417 -90.93 31.67 5.43
C GLN A 417 -89.52 32.07 5.96
N GLN A 418 -89.38 32.42 7.22
CA GLN A 418 -88.13 32.76 7.91
C GLN A 418 -87.33 31.43 8.22
N LEU A 419 -88.00 30.39 8.59
CA LEU A 419 -87.35 29.06 8.76
C LEU A 419 -86.79 28.55 7.46
N ASN A 420 -87.49 28.62 6.37
CA ASN A 420 -87.02 28.20 5.03
C ASN A 420 -85.78 29.03 4.55
N ALA A 421 -85.78 30.35 4.81
CA ALA A 421 -84.64 31.22 4.51
C ALA A 421 -83.38 30.78 5.32
N TYR A 422 -83.58 30.45 6.57
CA TYR A 422 -82.48 29.99 7.44
C TYR A 422 -81.90 28.63 6.94
N MET A 423 -82.78 27.71 6.57
CA MET A 423 -82.36 26.44 6.01
C MET A 423 -81.52 26.60 4.70
N GLN A 424 -81.96 27.57 3.85
CA GLN A 424 -81.23 27.93 2.64
C GLN A 424 -79.81 28.51 2.94
N PHE A 425 -79.67 29.28 3.99
CA PHE A 425 -78.34 29.78 4.42
C PHE A 425 -77.50 28.67 4.98
N THR A 426 -78.04 27.71 5.66
CA THR A 426 -77.33 26.57 6.18
C THR A 426 -76.82 25.73 5.03
N GLU A 427 -77.63 25.43 4.04
CA GLU A 427 -77.22 24.69 2.83
C GLU A 427 -76.17 25.44 2.03
N ALA A 428 -76.31 26.78 1.85
CA ALA A 428 -75.34 27.60 1.16
C ALA A 428 -73.96 27.59 1.88
N ARG A 429 -73.96 27.56 3.21
CA ARG A 429 -72.73 27.48 4.00
C ARG A 429 -72.05 26.13 3.85
N GLU A 430 -72.80 25.03 3.90
CA GLU A 430 -72.25 23.70 3.68
C GLU A 430 -71.64 23.56 2.31
N GLN A 431 -72.30 24.09 1.29
CA GLN A 431 -71.76 24.12 -0.07
C GLN A 431 -70.50 24.95 -0.17
N LEU A 432 -70.44 26.13 0.44
CA LEU A 432 -69.21 26.91 0.45
C LEU A 432 -68.06 26.22 1.19
N ASN A 433 -68.32 25.54 2.33
CA ASN A 433 -67.32 24.78 3.04
C ASN A 433 -66.82 23.57 2.24
N GLU A 434 -67.70 22.92 1.49
CA GLU A 434 -67.29 21.82 0.62
C GLU A 434 -66.42 22.31 -0.56
N TYR A 435 -66.76 23.46 -1.15
CA TYR A 435 -65.90 24.07 -2.19
C TYR A 435 -64.53 24.51 -1.64
N GLU A 436 -64.47 25.05 -0.41
CA GLU A 436 -63.21 25.40 0.26
C GLU A 436 -62.33 24.15 0.48
N LYS A 437 -62.95 23.04 0.92
CA LYS A 437 -62.24 21.79 1.10
C LYS A 437 -61.71 21.23 -0.24
N GLN A 438 -62.54 21.30 -1.30
CA GLN A 438 -62.12 20.89 -2.64
C GLN A 438 -60.95 21.75 -3.16
N LEU A 439 -61.00 23.06 -2.91
CA LEU A 439 -59.94 23.99 -3.29
C LEU A 439 -58.64 23.66 -2.53
N GLU A 440 -58.74 23.39 -1.22
CA GLU A 440 -57.56 23.04 -0.42
C GLU A 440 -56.93 21.73 -0.90
N THR A 441 -57.76 20.72 -1.21
CA THR A 441 -57.30 19.48 -1.80
C THR A 441 -56.60 19.73 -3.15
N ALA A 442 -57.20 20.53 -4.03
CA ALA A 442 -56.65 20.85 -5.32
C ALA A 442 -55.33 21.65 -5.20
N LYS A 443 -55.19 22.53 -4.18
CA LYS A 443 -53.93 23.21 -3.87
C LYS A 443 -52.85 22.23 -3.42
N GLN A 444 -53.18 21.28 -2.56
CA GLN A 444 -52.25 20.25 -2.12
C GLN A 444 -51.81 19.34 -3.29
N GLU A 445 -52.73 18.98 -4.17
CA GLU A 445 -52.40 18.19 -5.38
C GLU A 445 -51.46 18.98 -6.30
N TYR A 446 -51.74 20.30 -6.49
CA TYR A 446 -50.88 21.19 -7.27
C TYR A 446 -49.46 21.29 -6.68
N GLU A 447 -49.32 21.56 -5.36
CA GLU A 447 -48.02 21.65 -4.71
C GLU A 447 -47.28 20.32 -4.69
N THR A 448 -48.03 19.22 -4.55
CA THR A 448 -47.43 17.87 -4.67
C THR A 448 -46.91 17.60 -6.08
N ALA A 449 -47.72 17.92 -7.11
CA ALA A 449 -47.32 17.75 -8.50
C ALA A 449 -46.10 18.65 -8.84
N ARG A 450 -46.11 19.91 -8.36
CA ARG A 450 -45.00 20.84 -8.54
C ARG A 450 -43.74 20.35 -7.85
N THR A 451 -43.84 19.88 -6.61
CA THR A 451 -42.71 19.34 -5.84
C THR A 451 -42.14 18.10 -6.50
N GLN A 452 -43.00 17.20 -6.99
CA GLN A 452 -42.57 16.01 -7.71
C GLN A 452 -41.88 16.36 -9.04
N ALA A 453 -42.43 17.31 -9.79
CA ALA A 453 -41.84 17.78 -11.03
C ALA A 453 -40.45 18.41 -10.79
N LEU A 454 -40.32 19.24 -9.74
CA LEU A 454 -39.04 19.82 -9.34
C LEU A 454 -38.03 18.77 -8.92
N ALA A 455 -38.45 17.76 -8.15
CA ALA A 455 -37.57 16.66 -7.73
C ALA A 455 -37.08 15.80 -8.92
N GLN A 456 -37.92 15.66 -9.94
CA GLN A 456 -37.55 14.96 -11.18
C GLN A 456 -36.69 15.81 -12.13
N ALA A 457 -36.77 17.13 -12.03
CA ALA A 457 -36.03 18.08 -12.84
C ALA A 457 -34.74 18.58 -12.17
N ASP A 458 -34.43 18.18 -10.91
CA ASP A 458 -33.22 18.57 -10.21
C ASP A 458 -32.01 17.81 -10.77
N VAL A 459 -31.32 18.47 -11.70
CA VAL A 459 -30.14 17.94 -12.41
C VAL A 459 -29.03 17.58 -11.41
N GLN A 460 -28.84 18.35 -10.35
CA GLN A 460 -27.82 18.11 -9.34
C GLN A 460 -28.03 16.79 -8.58
N LYS A 461 -29.29 16.42 -8.28
CA LYS A 461 -29.60 15.15 -7.60
C LYS A 461 -29.52 13.95 -8.53
N GLN A 462 -29.79 14.13 -9.81
CA GLN A 462 -29.75 13.05 -10.80
C GLN A 462 -28.34 12.78 -11.32
N LEU A 463 -27.46 13.78 -11.33
CA LEU A 463 -26.10 13.71 -11.85
C LEU A 463 -25.06 13.84 -10.73
N ASP A 464 -25.13 12.96 -9.71
CA ASP A 464 -23.98 12.84 -8.81
C ASP A 464 -22.76 12.26 -9.57
N ILE A 465 -21.56 12.48 -9.04
CA ILE A 465 -20.31 12.14 -9.73
C ILE A 465 -20.19 10.64 -10.04
N ASN A 466 -20.76 9.77 -9.21
CA ASN A 466 -20.72 8.31 -9.42
C ASN A 466 -21.69 7.90 -10.52
N THR A 467 -22.88 8.51 -10.53
CA THR A 467 -23.88 8.31 -11.59
C THR A 467 -23.33 8.81 -12.91
N LEU A 468 -22.70 9.98 -12.94
CA LEU A 468 -22.08 10.54 -14.12
C LEU A 468 -20.95 9.65 -14.66
N SER A 469 -20.02 9.23 -13.78
CA SER A 469 -18.95 8.30 -14.13
C SER A 469 -19.48 6.98 -14.71
N THR A 470 -20.50 6.41 -14.07
CA THR A 470 -21.13 5.17 -14.54
C THR A 470 -21.80 5.34 -15.90
N LEU A 471 -22.43 6.49 -16.12
CA LEU A 471 -23.11 6.80 -17.39
C LEU A 471 -22.11 6.97 -18.54
N ILE A 472 -21.04 7.72 -18.32
CA ILE A 472 -19.96 7.90 -19.30
C ILE A 472 -19.33 6.56 -19.63
N TYR A 473 -18.98 5.77 -18.61
CA TYR A 473 -18.43 4.41 -18.80
C TYR A 473 -19.36 3.50 -19.58
N ALA A 474 -20.67 3.52 -19.26
CA ALA A 474 -21.65 2.67 -19.94
C ALA A 474 -21.89 3.08 -21.39
N GLN A 475 -21.72 4.35 -21.74
CA GLN A 475 -21.82 4.86 -23.11
C GLN A 475 -20.54 4.63 -23.93
N ASN A 476 -19.37 4.58 -23.27
CA ASN A 476 -18.09 4.25 -23.89
C ASN A 476 -17.95 2.72 -23.99
N PHE A 477 -18.74 2.11 -24.87
CA PHE A 477 -18.87 0.66 -24.94
C PHE A 477 -18.85 0.16 -26.37
N SER A 478 -17.93 -0.73 -26.68
CA SER A 478 -17.82 -1.37 -27.99
C SER A 478 -17.51 -2.85 -27.82
N MET A 479 -18.51 -3.71 -27.98
CA MET A 479 -18.31 -5.15 -27.85
C MET A 479 -18.91 -5.95 -29.02
N PRO A 480 -18.25 -7.07 -29.41
CA PRO A 480 -18.82 -7.99 -30.38
C PRO A 480 -20.05 -8.72 -29.78
N ALA A 481 -21.20 -8.57 -30.42
CA ALA A 481 -22.45 -9.17 -30.01
C ALA A 481 -22.70 -10.56 -30.62
N GLY A 482 -21.78 -11.05 -31.46
CA GLY A 482 -21.88 -12.34 -32.13
C GLY A 482 -21.83 -12.23 -33.67
N TYR A 483 -22.17 -13.30 -34.36
CA TYR A 483 -22.12 -13.34 -35.81
C TYR A 483 -23.54 -13.34 -36.40
N VAL A 484 -23.74 -12.53 -37.43
CA VAL A 484 -24.94 -12.49 -38.22
C VAL A 484 -24.62 -13.01 -39.63
N GLN A 485 -25.39 -13.94 -40.15
CA GLN A 485 -25.27 -14.42 -41.52
C GLN A 485 -26.13 -13.59 -42.45
N ASP A 486 -25.58 -13.13 -43.55
CA ASP A 486 -26.33 -12.47 -44.62
C ASP A 486 -27.06 -13.47 -45.51
N ALA A 487 -27.86 -12.99 -46.48
CA ALA A 487 -28.59 -13.81 -47.42
C ALA A 487 -27.69 -14.64 -48.34
N SER A 488 -26.38 -14.36 -48.43
CA SER A 488 -25.40 -15.12 -49.20
C SER A 488 -24.72 -16.22 -48.41
N GLY A 489 -24.98 -16.28 -47.07
CA GLY A 489 -24.36 -17.23 -46.14
C GLY A 489 -23.02 -16.79 -45.57
N GLU A 490 -22.57 -15.53 -45.81
CA GLU A 490 -21.39 -14.97 -45.20
C GLU A 490 -21.68 -14.54 -43.75
N SER A 491 -20.70 -14.80 -42.88
CA SER A 491 -20.80 -14.49 -41.45
C SER A 491 -20.10 -13.17 -41.14
N TRP A 492 -20.86 -12.22 -40.64
CA TRP A 492 -20.37 -10.90 -40.24
C TRP A 492 -20.33 -10.79 -38.73
N LEU A 493 -19.20 -10.31 -38.18
CA LEU A 493 -19.11 -10.00 -36.77
C LEU A 493 -19.90 -8.72 -36.48
N LEU A 494 -20.95 -8.87 -35.68
CA LEU A 494 -21.76 -7.72 -35.23
C LEU A 494 -21.06 -7.07 -34.03
N LYS A 495 -20.61 -5.84 -34.18
CA LYS A 495 -20.16 -4.98 -33.09
C LYS A 495 -21.30 -4.05 -32.68
N VAL A 496 -21.49 -3.88 -31.38
CA VAL A 496 -22.48 -2.95 -30.81
C VAL A 496 -21.77 -1.92 -29.97
N GLY A 497 -22.08 -0.65 -30.22
CA GLY A 497 -21.52 0.49 -29.56
C GLY A 497 -20.30 1.08 -30.27
N GLU A 498 -19.93 2.25 -29.83
CA GLU A 498 -18.76 3.00 -30.24
C GLU A 498 -18.04 3.54 -28.99
N GLU A 499 -16.72 3.63 -29.05
CA GLU A 499 -15.89 4.25 -28.00
C GLU A 499 -15.72 5.73 -28.34
N TYR A 500 -15.57 6.57 -27.33
CA TYR A 500 -15.25 7.98 -27.53
C TYR A 500 -13.84 8.11 -28.14
N ASN A 501 -13.70 8.91 -29.18
CA ASN A 501 -12.42 9.10 -29.87
C ASN A 501 -11.85 10.52 -29.72
N SER A 502 -12.61 11.42 -29.10
CA SER A 502 -12.19 12.81 -28.91
C SER A 502 -12.79 13.40 -27.63
N VAL A 503 -12.18 14.46 -27.15
CA VAL A 503 -12.71 15.26 -26.03
C VAL A 503 -14.08 15.85 -26.35
N ASP A 504 -14.30 16.22 -27.60
CA ASP A 504 -15.59 16.76 -28.07
C ASP A 504 -16.70 15.68 -28.00
N ASP A 505 -16.38 14.40 -28.23
CA ASP A 505 -17.34 13.30 -28.09
C ASP A 505 -17.74 13.13 -26.61
N ILE A 506 -16.76 13.21 -25.69
CA ILE A 506 -17.02 13.15 -24.25
C ILE A 506 -17.85 14.37 -23.81
N ALA A 507 -17.47 15.57 -24.21
CA ALA A 507 -18.20 16.81 -23.92
C ALA A 507 -19.62 16.79 -24.48
N GLY A 508 -19.80 16.15 -25.63
CA GLY A 508 -21.09 15.95 -26.33
C GLY A 508 -21.94 14.80 -25.76
N ALA A 509 -21.45 14.05 -24.77
CA ALA A 509 -22.17 12.89 -24.21
C ALA A 509 -23.54 13.29 -23.67
N LEU A 510 -24.61 12.58 -24.08
CA LEU A 510 -25.97 12.81 -23.61
C LEU A 510 -26.12 12.27 -22.19
N LEU A 511 -26.48 13.13 -21.25
CA LEU A 511 -26.67 12.74 -19.85
C LEU A 511 -28.12 12.39 -19.55
N LEU A 512 -29.04 13.28 -19.95
CA LEU A 512 -30.48 13.08 -19.75
C LEU A 512 -31.28 13.85 -20.83
N HIS A 513 -32.48 13.37 -21.07
CA HIS A 513 -33.46 14.05 -21.92
C HIS A 513 -34.62 14.54 -21.03
N VAL A 514 -34.96 15.80 -21.12
CA VAL A 514 -36.07 16.38 -20.35
C VAL A 514 -37.17 16.84 -21.32
N ASP A 515 -38.36 16.28 -21.17
CA ASP A 515 -39.52 16.57 -22.00
C ASP A 515 -39.86 18.08 -21.99
N GLY A 516 -39.70 18.73 -23.16
CA GLY A 516 -39.99 20.14 -23.37
C GLY A 516 -38.80 21.09 -23.18
N TYR A 517 -37.71 20.64 -22.57
CA TYR A 517 -36.44 21.34 -22.51
C TYR A 517 -35.49 20.85 -23.63
N GLY A 518 -35.33 19.52 -23.74
CA GLY A 518 -34.45 18.91 -24.73
C GLY A 518 -33.38 18.05 -24.09
N ASP A 519 -32.29 17.84 -24.81
CA ASP A 519 -31.15 17.03 -24.39
C ASP A 519 -30.20 17.87 -23.52
N VAL A 520 -29.83 17.33 -22.35
CA VAL A 520 -28.78 17.88 -21.50
C VAL A 520 -27.52 17.04 -21.73
N ARG A 521 -26.46 17.72 -22.20
CA ARG A 521 -25.17 17.12 -22.50
C ARG A 521 -24.16 17.42 -21.40
N LEU A 522 -23.03 16.70 -21.41
CA LEU A 522 -21.97 16.90 -20.42
C LEU A 522 -21.42 18.34 -20.43
N SER A 523 -21.22 18.93 -21.60
CA SER A 523 -20.79 20.33 -21.76
C SER A 523 -21.73 21.35 -21.12
N ASP A 524 -23.01 21.01 -20.97
CA ASP A 524 -24.02 21.91 -20.44
C ASP A 524 -23.98 21.98 -18.91
N VAL A 525 -23.39 20.97 -18.22
CA VAL A 525 -23.30 20.86 -16.76
C VAL A 525 -21.89 20.84 -16.23
N ALA A 526 -20.88 20.68 -17.11
CA ALA A 526 -19.49 20.54 -16.72
C ALA A 526 -18.56 21.32 -17.68
N ASP A 527 -17.37 21.59 -17.19
CA ASP A 527 -16.22 22.01 -17.99
C ASP A 527 -15.39 20.78 -18.27
N VAL A 528 -15.05 20.55 -19.54
CA VAL A 528 -14.27 19.37 -19.98
C VAL A 528 -12.95 19.87 -20.54
N GLU A 529 -11.87 19.55 -19.85
CA GLU A 529 -10.52 19.99 -20.21
C GLU A 529 -9.55 18.80 -20.26
N VAL A 530 -8.57 18.87 -21.16
CA VAL A 530 -7.45 17.94 -21.17
C VAL A 530 -6.40 18.46 -20.22
N ILE A 531 -6.12 17.68 -19.21
CA ILE A 531 -5.02 17.91 -18.28
C ILE A 531 -3.98 16.79 -18.44
N ASP A 532 -2.86 16.94 -17.83
CA ASP A 532 -1.85 15.90 -17.71
C ASP A 532 -1.36 15.78 -16.26
N ASN A 533 -0.67 14.69 -15.99
CA ASN A 533 -0.04 14.43 -14.69
C ASN A 533 1.46 14.82 -14.68
N ALA A 534 1.91 15.65 -15.64
CA ALA A 534 3.32 16.05 -15.72
C ALA A 534 3.82 16.79 -14.47
N ALA A 535 2.90 17.46 -13.77
CA ALA A 535 3.19 18.13 -12.51
C ALA A 535 3.29 17.14 -11.32
N ASP A 536 2.92 15.87 -11.47
CA ASP A 536 2.87 14.91 -10.34
C ASP A 536 4.15 14.12 -10.15
N SER A 537 5.03 14.05 -11.14
CA SER A 537 6.31 13.39 -11.05
C SER A 537 7.43 14.22 -11.67
N PHE A 538 8.61 14.14 -11.04
CA PHE A 538 9.82 14.79 -11.57
C PHE A 538 10.84 13.73 -11.94
N THR A 539 10.96 13.45 -13.25
CA THR A 539 11.89 12.45 -13.78
C THR A 539 12.69 13.05 -14.94
N ARG A 540 14.01 13.03 -14.83
CA ARG A 540 14.91 13.58 -15.83
C ARG A 540 16.17 12.71 -15.99
N LEU A 541 16.72 12.70 -17.19
CA LEU A 541 18.04 12.17 -17.52
C LEU A 541 18.91 13.30 -18.05
N ASN A 542 20.03 13.59 -17.40
CA ASN A 542 20.94 14.69 -17.78
C ASN A 542 20.26 16.05 -17.93
N GLY A 543 19.20 16.29 -17.16
CA GLY A 543 18.40 17.52 -17.20
C GLY A 543 17.22 17.49 -18.20
N GLU A 544 17.18 16.54 -19.14
CA GLU A 544 16.08 16.37 -20.10
C GLU A 544 14.97 15.46 -19.54
N GLN A 545 13.74 15.61 -20.03
CA GLN A 545 12.63 14.77 -19.65
C GLN A 545 12.87 13.32 -20.07
N ALA A 546 12.63 12.38 -19.17
CA ALA A 546 12.86 10.97 -19.40
C ALA A 546 11.83 10.12 -18.61
N ALA A 547 11.66 8.88 -19.00
CA ALA A 547 10.98 7.86 -18.21
C ALA A 547 12.01 6.96 -17.51
N VAL A 548 11.75 6.55 -16.28
CA VAL A 548 12.58 5.59 -15.55
C VAL A 548 11.84 4.29 -15.40
N LEU A 549 12.46 3.20 -15.79
CA LEU A 549 11.95 1.84 -15.60
C LEU A 549 12.73 1.15 -14.51
N LYS A 550 12.03 0.60 -13.54
CA LYS A 550 12.54 -0.28 -12.49
C LYS A 550 12.15 -1.70 -12.82
N ILE A 551 13.12 -2.56 -13.03
CA ILE A 551 12.93 -3.95 -13.47
C ILE A 551 13.17 -4.86 -12.28
N TYR A 552 12.27 -5.79 -12.04
CA TYR A 552 12.30 -6.74 -10.94
C TYR A 552 12.46 -8.15 -11.49
N LYS A 553 13.31 -8.96 -10.87
CA LYS A 553 13.54 -10.34 -11.28
C LYS A 553 12.71 -11.35 -10.48
N ASN A 554 12.40 -12.47 -11.08
CA ASN A 554 11.85 -13.61 -10.35
C ASN A 554 12.88 -14.16 -9.35
N ALA A 555 12.44 -14.53 -8.15
CA ALA A 555 13.31 -15.09 -7.11
C ALA A 555 14.11 -16.31 -7.58
N THR A 556 13.52 -17.14 -8.45
CA THR A 556 14.12 -18.38 -8.98
C THR A 556 14.98 -18.17 -10.22
N SER A 557 15.15 -16.95 -10.73
CA SER A 557 15.91 -16.69 -11.97
C SER A 557 17.32 -16.22 -11.65
N SER A 558 18.29 -16.62 -12.51
CA SER A 558 19.67 -16.17 -12.44
C SER A 558 19.75 -14.67 -12.73
N ALA A 559 20.39 -13.93 -11.85
CA ALA A 559 20.54 -12.48 -12.00
C ALA A 559 21.39 -12.10 -13.24
N SER A 560 22.42 -12.89 -13.56
CA SER A 560 23.23 -12.67 -14.77
C SER A 560 22.41 -12.87 -16.03
N ASP A 561 21.60 -13.94 -16.10
CA ASP A 561 20.81 -14.25 -17.29
C ASP A 561 19.71 -13.20 -17.52
N VAL A 562 19.08 -12.71 -16.44
CA VAL A 562 18.08 -11.63 -16.53
C VAL A 562 18.72 -10.34 -17.02
N SER A 563 19.92 -10.00 -16.52
CA SER A 563 20.67 -8.84 -16.99
C SER A 563 20.96 -8.93 -18.49
N ASP A 564 21.50 -10.08 -18.95
CA ASP A 564 21.82 -10.28 -20.36
C ASP A 564 20.58 -10.25 -21.25
N ASN A 565 19.46 -10.82 -20.79
CA ASN A 565 18.18 -10.78 -21.48
C ASN A 565 17.64 -9.35 -21.62
N CYS A 566 17.73 -8.54 -20.55
CA CYS A 566 17.28 -7.14 -20.55
C CYS A 566 18.19 -6.28 -21.45
N LEU A 567 19.53 -6.40 -21.33
CA LEU A 567 20.48 -5.66 -22.17
C LEU A 567 20.30 -5.99 -23.66
N SER A 568 20.09 -7.27 -23.99
CA SER A 568 19.78 -7.67 -25.36
C SER A 568 18.46 -7.07 -25.84
N ALA A 569 17.43 -7.03 -24.97
CA ALA A 569 16.15 -6.40 -25.29
C ALA A 569 16.29 -4.90 -25.57
N PHE A 570 17.11 -4.20 -24.79
CA PHE A 570 17.35 -2.76 -24.99
C PHE A 570 18.04 -2.50 -26.32
N GLN A 571 19.07 -3.28 -26.68
CA GLN A 571 19.71 -3.17 -27.99
C GLN A 571 18.76 -3.45 -29.16
N GLU A 572 17.87 -4.44 -29.01
CA GLU A 572 16.83 -4.73 -30.00
C GLU A 572 15.85 -3.56 -30.15
N LEU A 573 15.42 -2.95 -29.03
CA LEU A 573 14.50 -1.80 -29.02
C LEU A 573 15.14 -0.54 -29.61
N GLU A 574 16.39 -0.21 -29.22
CA GLU A 574 17.14 0.92 -29.78
C GLU A 574 17.36 0.78 -31.31
N ALA A 575 17.60 -0.44 -31.77
CA ALA A 575 17.73 -0.71 -33.21
C ALA A 575 16.40 -0.63 -33.96
N GLN A 576 15.27 -0.85 -33.27
CA GLN A 576 13.93 -0.81 -33.86
C GLN A 576 13.33 0.59 -33.91
N TYR A 577 13.62 1.42 -32.89
CA TYR A 577 13.06 2.76 -32.73
C TYR A 577 14.16 3.81 -32.85
N ASP A 578 14.14 4.56 -33.92
CA ASP A 578 15.13 5.61 -34.21
C ASP A 578 15.08 6.74 -33.16
N GLY A 579 16.24 7.14 -32.67
CA GLY A 579 16.38 8.16 -31.63
C GLY A 579 16.05 7.70 -30.20
N LEU A 580 15.71 6.42 -29.99
CA LEU A 580 15.52 5.86 -28.65
C LEU A 580 16.88 5.63 -27.98
N HIS A 581 17.04 6.15 -26.77
CA HIS A 581 18.20 5.94 -25.91
C HIS A 581 17.78 5.35 -24.58
N ILE A 582 18.35 4.18 -24.25
CA ILE A 582 18.09 3.45 -22.99
C ILE A 582 19.39 3.42 -22.19
N VAL A 583 19.44 4.22 -21.14
CA VAL A 583 20.62 4.33 -20.27
C VAL A 583 20.40 3.50 -19.01
N VAL A 584 21.31 2.56 -18.75
CA VAL A 584 21.28 1.74 -17.55
C VAL A 584 21.88 2.54 -16.40
N LEU A 585 21.03 2.95 -15.45
CA LEU A 585 21.42 3.74 -14.27
C LEU A 585 21.89 2.85 -13.10
N SER A 586 21.39 1.62 -13.01
CA SER A 586 21.82 0.63 -12.04
C SER A 586 21.55 -0.78 -12.57
N ASN A 587 22.48 -1.71 -12.34
CA ASN A 587 22.36 -3.10 -12.77
C ASN A 587 23.07 -4.06 -11.79
N GLN A 588 22.29 -4.73 -10.95
CA GLN A 588 22.82 -5.72 -10.02
C GLN A 588 23.52 -6.90 -10.74
N GLY A 589 23.10 -7.25 -11.96
CA GLY A 589 23.73 -8.30 -12.75
C GLY A 589 25.18 -7.98 -13.14
N ASN A 590 25.51 -6.71 -13.37
CA ASN A 590 26.88 -6.25 -13.63
C ASN A 590 27.80 -6.53 -12.45
N TYR A 591 27.35 -6.20 -11.22
CA TYR A 591 28.14 -6.46 -10.02
C TYR A 591 28.44 -7.93 -9.84
N ILE A 592 27.42 -8.78 -10.05
CA ILE A 592 27.55 -10.23 -9.95
C ILE A 592 28.60 -10.73 -10.94
N THR A 593 28.53 -10.27 -12.18
CA THR A 593 29.46 -10.66 -13.25
C THR A 593 30.89 -10.21 -12.93
N ILE A 594 31.09 -8.97 -12.48
CA ILE A 594 32.40 -8.44 -12.09
C ILE A 594 32.97 -9.25 -10.91
N ILE A 595 32.17 -9.50 -9.87
CA ILE A 595 32.59 -10.27 -8.69
C ILE A 595 32.94 -11.71 -9.07
N ILE A 596 32.09 -12.39 -9.84
CA ILE A 596 32.34 -13.75 -10.28
C ILE A 596 33.63 -13.81 -11.09
N ARG A 597 33.82 -12.89 -12.03
CA ARG A 597 35.03 -12.81 -12.84
C ARG A 597 36.28 -12.54 -11.99
N SER A 598 36.20 -11.66 -11.03
CA SER A 598 37.27 -11.35 -10.07
C SER A 598 37.65 -12.58 -9.23
N ILE A 599 36.64 -13.25 -8.66
CA ILE A 599 36.89 -14.48 -7.88
C ILE A 599 37.45 -15.59 -8.76
N LEU A 600 36.89 -15.84 -9.92
CA LEU A 600 37.41 -16.87 -10.84
C LEU A 600 38.86 -16.58 -11.28
N THR A 601 39.18 -15.30 -11.54
CA THR A 601 40.54 -14.88 -11.86
C THR A 601 41.49 -15.12 -10.66
N SER A 602 41.05 -14.72 -9.46
CA SER A 602 41.83 -14.96 -8.24
C SER A 602 42.01 -16.43 -7.93
N MET A 603 40.99 -17.24 -8.17
CA MET A 603 41.06 -18.72 -8.09
C MET A 603 42.07 -19.30 -9.10
N ALA A 604 42.03 -18.85 -10.34
CA ALA A 604 42.94 -19.29 -11.38
C ALA A 604 44.41 -18.91 -11.08
N VAL A 605 44.63 -17.68 -10.61
CA VAL A 605 45.95 -17.21 -10.17
C VAL A 605 46.42 -17.99 -8.95
N GLY A 606 45.58 -18.22 -7.96
CA GLY A 606 45.89 -19.03 -6.77
C GLY A 606 46.23 -20.46 -7.09
N ALA A 607 45.45 -21.10 -7.98
CA ALA A 607 45.73 -22.45 -8.48
C ALA A 607 47.06 -22.53 -9.25
N ALA A 608 47.32 -21.52 -10.11
CA ALA A 608 48.58 -21.45 -10.87
C ALA A 608 49.79 -21.29 -9.92
N LEU A 609 49.70 -20.40 -8.92
CA LEU A 609 50.73 -20.22 -7.91
C LEU A 609 50.96 -21.51 -7.11
N ALA A 610 49.87 -22.19 -6.70
CA ALA A 610 49.97 -23.47 -5.99
C ALA A 610 50.70 -24.51 -6.86
N ILE A 611 50.41 -24.62 -8.14
CA ILE A 611 51.10 -25.54 -9.09
C ILE A 611 52.58 -25.16 -9.24
N ILE A 612 52.92 -23.87 -9.32
CA ILE A 612 54.30 -23.40 -9.41
C ILE A 612 55.08 -23.75 -8.15
N VAL A 613 54.54 -23.49 -6.98
CA VAL A 613 55.14 -23.85 -5.68
C VAL A 613 55.35 -25.36 -5.61
N LEU A 614 54.36 -26.13 -5.98
CA LEU A 614 54.44 -27.61 -6.02
C LEU A 614 55.53 -28.09 -6.99
N ALA A 615 55.65 -27.48 -8.16
CA ALA A 615 56.70 -27.82 -9.12
C ALA A 615 58.09 -27.64 -8.57
N ILE A 616 58.30 -26.56 -7.76
CA ILE A 616 59.55 -26.28 -7.06
C ILE A 616 59.85 -27.33 -5.98
N PHE A 617 58.85 -27.70 -5.16
CA PHE A 617 59.00 -28.64 -4.05
C PHE A 617 59.13 -30.12 -4.49
N LEU A 618 58.27 -30.53 -5.46
CA LEU A 618 58.27 -31.91 -5.97
C LEU A 618 59.41 -32.19 -6.96
N LYS A 619 60.10 -31.17 -7.43
CA LYS A 619 61.31 -31.29 -8.27
C LYS A 619 61.15 -32.04 -9.59
N ASP A 620 59.97 -32.51 -9.92
CA ASP A 620 59.61 -33.21 -11.14
C ASP A 620 58.22 -32.75 -11.66
N VAL A 621 58.16 -32.53 -12.97
CA VAL A 621 56.91 -32.12 -13.64
C VAL A 621 55.83 -33.21 -13.60
N LYS A 622 56.22 -34.49 -13.57
CA LYS A 622 55.22 -35.57 -13.61
C LYS A 622 54.38 -35.70 -12.36
N PRO A 623 54.87 -35.65 -11.11
CA PRO A 623 54.09 -35.61 -9.89
C PRO A 623 53.28 -34.31 -9.82
N THR A 624 53.87 -33.18 -10.21
CA THR A 624 53.20 -31.89 -10.24
C THR A 624 51.98 -31.90 -11.15
N LEU A 625 52.06 -32.50 -12.33
CA LEU A 625 50.94 -32.62 -13.27
C LEU A 625 49.80 -33.46 -12.70
N VAL A 626 50.10 -34.52 -11.94
CA VAL A 626 49.05 -35.33 -11.27
C VAL A 626 48.29 -34.53 -10.25
N VAL A 627 48.99 -33.72 -9.45
CA VAL A 627 48.33 -32.82 -8.46
C VAL A 627 47.64 -31.67 -9.19
N GLY A 628 48.27 -31.09 -10.22
CA GLY A 628 47.70 -30.00 -11.00
C GLY A 628 46.36 -30.35 -11.65
N ILE A 629 46.18 -31.62 -12.11
CA ILE A 629 44.88 -32.09 -12.62
C ILE A 629 43.88 -32.38 -11.49
N SER A 630 44.33 -32.75 -10.31
CA SER A 630 43.44 -33.04 -9.18
C SER A 630 42.70 -31.81 -8.68
N ILE A 631 43.27 -30.59 -8.82
CA ILE A 631 42.67 -29.35 -8.40
C ILE A 631 41.36 -29.07 -9.17
N PRO A 632 41.38 -28.87 -10.50
CA PRO A 632 40.16 -28.57 -11.25
C PRO A 632 39.14 -29.70 -11.17
N LEU A 633 39.58 -30.95 -11.08
CA LEU A 633 38.69 -32.08 -10.94
C LEU A 633 37.93 -32.08 -9.58
N SER A 634 38.63 -31.75 -8.49
CA SER A 634 37.98 -31.64 -7.17
C SER A 634 37.01 -30.47 -7.10
N VAL A 635 37.35 -29.34 -7.74
CA VAL A 635 36.49 -28.19 -7.83
C VAL A 635 35.21 -28.52 -8.61
N LEU A 636 35.34 -29.11 -9.79
CA LEU A 636 34.19 -29.55 -10.59
C LEU A 636 33.34 -30.59 -9.87
N PHE A 637 33.95 -31.49 -9.10
CA PHE A 637 33.19 -32.43 -8.30
C PHE A 637 32.46 -31.76 -7.15
N ALA A 638 33.03 -30.75 -6.52
CA ALA A 638 32.32 -29.91 -5.52
C ALA A 638 31.13 -29.19 -6.13
N VAL A 639 31.30 -28.60 -7.33
CA VAL A 639 30.20 -27.93 -8.07
C VAL A 639 29.08 -28.92 -8.44
N VAL A 640 29.42 -30.16 -8.80
CA VAL A 640 28.40 -31.22 -9.01
C VAL A 640 27.60 -31.48 -7.73
N LEU A 641 28.27 -31.54 -6.58
CA LEU A 641 27.59 -31.74 -5.30
C LEU A 641 26.70 -30.52 -4.96
N MET A 642 27.17 -29.32 -5.22
CA MET A 642 26.37 -28.09 -5.05
C MET A 642 25.09 -28.13 -5.89
N TYR A 643 25.19 -28.50 -7.16
CA TYR A 643 24.07 -28.64 -8.09
C TYR A 643 23.00 -29.62 -7.56
N PHE A 644 23.42 -30.83 -7.10
CA PHE A 644 22.49 -31.83 -6.57
C PHE A 644 21.89 -31.45 -5.20
N THR A 645 22.47 -30.51 -4.48
CA THR A 645 21.97 -30.00 -3.20
C THR A 645 21.25 -28.67 -3.33
N ASN A 646 20.99 -28.20 -4.56
CA ASN A 646 20.35 -26.91 -4.86
C ASN A 646 21.04 -25.72 -4.17
N LEU A 647 22.37 -25.71 -4.14
CA LEU A 647 23.15 -24.56 -3.68
C LEU A 647 23.47 -23.67 -4.87
N ASP A 648 23.03 -22.41 -4.80
CA ASP A 648 23.30 -21.43 -5.84
C ASP A 648 24.75 -20.97 -5.89
N MET A 649 25.16 -20.48 -7.05
CA MET A 649 26.47 -19.87 -7.24
C MET A 649 26.37 -18.39 -6.82
N ASN A 650 26.77 -18.05 -5.60
CA ASN A 650 26.74 -16.71 -5.05
C ASN A 650 28.11 -16.32 -4.46
N VAL A 651 28.26 -15.09 -4.02
CA VAL A 651 29.54 -14.59 -3.48
C VAL A 651 30.02 -15.46 -2.32
N MET A 652 29.14 -15.95 -1.46
CA MET A 652 29.49 -16.80 -0.33
C MET A 652 29.97 -18.20 -0.75
N THR A 653 29.27 -18.84 -1.68
CA THR A 653 29.68 -20.14 -2.21
C THR A 653 30.97 -20.05 -3.03
N LEU A 654 31.14 -18.98 -3.83
CA LEU A 654 32.39 -18.75 -4.58
C LEU A 654 33.56 -18.43 -3.67
N ALA A 655 33.36 -17.65 -2.59
CA ALA A 655 34.36 -17.43 -1.56
C ALA A 655 34.75 -18.76 -0.87
N GLY A 656 33.78 -19.61 -0.55
CA GLY A 656 33.98 -20.96 -0.04
C GLY A 656 34.76 -21.83 -1.01
N LEU A 657 34.45 -21.75 -2.30
CA LEU A 657 35.17 -22.47 -3.33
C LEU A 657 36.63 -22.00 -3.47
N SER A 658 36.84 -20.68 -3.44
CA SER A 658 38.19 -20.05 -3.49
C SER A 658 39.04 -20.45 -2.27
N LEU A 659 38.48 -20.39 -1.07
CA LEU A 659 39.13 -20.85 0.15
C LEU A 659 39.40 -22.37 0.10
N GLY A 660 38.42 -23.12 -0.42
CA GLY A 660 38.47 -24.55 -0.62
C GLY A 660 39.67 -24.95 -1.51
N ILE A 661 39.95 -24.23 -2.61
CA ILE A 661 41.09 -24.50 -3.51
C ILE A 661 42.41 -24.52 -2.77
N GLY A 662 42.63 -23.60 -1.85
CA GLY A 662 43.83 -23.57 -1.00
C GLY A 662 44.00 -24.85 -0.16
N MET A 663 42.87 -25.41 0.32
CA MET A 663 42.88 -26.64 1.13
C MET A 663 42.82 -27.94 0.29
N LEU A 664 42.27 -27.87 -0.95
CA LEU A 664 42.17 -29.07 -1.85
C LEU A 664 43.51 -29.68 -2.20
N VAL A 665 44.52 -28.83 -2.33
CA VAL A 665 45.87 -29.25 -2.76
C VAL A 665 46.53 -30.16 -1.76
N ASP A 666 46.30 -29.92 -0.46
CA ASP A 666 47.01 -30.59 0.64
C ASP A 666 46.83 -32.10 0.62
N ASN A 667 45.59 -32.60 0.51
CA ASN A 667 45.33 -34.04 0.47
C ASN A 667 46.05 -34.75 -0.71
N SER A 668 46.04 -34.15 -1.87
CA SER A 668 46.66 -34.67 -3.06
C SER A 668 48.18 -34.65 -2.97
N VAL A 669 48.76 -33.60 -2.39
CA VAL A 669 50.22 -33.43 -2.19
C VAL A 669 50.74 -34.46 -1.21
N VAL A 670 50.12 -34.65 -0.07
CA VAL A 670 50.55 -35.67 0.95
C VAL A 670 50.55 -37.07 0.37
N VAL A 671 49.53 -37.41 -0.43
CA VAL A 671 49.44 -38.73 -1.06
C VAL A 671 50.50 -38.90 -2.13
N ILE A 672 50.67 -37.91 -3.04
CA ILE A 672 51.64 -38.03 -4.15
C ILE A 672 53.07 -37.99 -3.63
N GLU A 673 53.40 -37.18 -2.63
CA GLU A 673 54.69 -37.10 -1.99
C GLU A 673 55.06 -38.46 -1.38
N ASN A 674 54.19 -39.10 -0.64
CA ASN A 674 54.46 -40.41 -0.04
C ASN A 674 54.61 -41.52 -1.09
N ILE A 675 53.81 -41.45 -2.17
CA ILE A 675 53.97 -42.37 -3.33
C ILE A 675 55.32 -42.14 -3.97
N TYR A 676 55.72 -40.88 -4.22
CA TYR A 676 56.98 -40.50 -4.81
C TYR A 676 58.17 -40.93 -3.93
N ARG A 677 58.08 -40.75 -2.61
CA ARG A 677 59.05 -41.18 -1.66
C ARG A 677 59.27 -42.72 -1.64
N LEU A 678 58.17 -43.50 -1.77
CA LEU A 678 58.28 -44.94 -1.92
C LEU A 678 58.90 -45.33 -3.30
N ARG A 679 58.57 -44.58 -4.32
CA ARG A 679 59.11 -44.79 -5.66
C ARG A 679 60.59 -44.47 -5.72
N SER A 680 61.05 -43.41 -5.02
CA SER A 680 62.48 -43.08 -4.95
C SER A 680 63.29 -44.18 -4.20
N ARG A 681 62.67 -45.00 -3.36
CA ARG A 681 63.26 -46.18 -2.67
C ARG A 681 63.22 -47.45 -3.53
N GLY A 682 62.91 -47.37 -4.83
CA GLY A 682 62.90 -48.48 -5.75
C GLY A 682 61.63 -49.31 -5.81
N VAL A 683 60.57 -48.94 -5.10
CA VAL A 683 59.32 -49.71 -5.14
C VAL A 683 58.61 -49.51 -6.52
N PRO A 684 58.12 -50.58 -7.18
CA PRO A 684 57.39 -50.45 -8.44
C PRO A 684 56.19 -49.49 -8.35
N ALA A 685 55.97 -48.64 -9.37
CA ALA A 685 54.99 -47.53 -9.33
C ALA A 685 53.60 -47.99 -8.88
N ALA A 686 53.07 -49.10 -9.37
CA ALA A 686 51.76 -49.62 -8.94
C ALA A 686 51.72 -50.08 -7.46
N ARG A 687 52.78 -50.64 -6.92
CA ARG A 687 52.86 -50.98 -5.51
C ARG A 687 53.08 -49.73 -4.64
N ALA A 688 53.94 -48.82 -5.11
CA ALA A 688 54.20 -47.55 -4.44
C ALA A 688 52.87 -46.71 -4.33
N ALA A 689 52.05 -46.65 -5.38
CA ALA A 689 50.74 -45.97 -5.37
C ALA A 689 49.80 -46.54 -4.32
N VAL A 690 49.64 -47.89 -4.25
CA VAL A 690 48.73 -48.51 -3.28
C VAL A 690 49.28 -48.38 -1.86
N GLN A 691 50.58 -48.67 -1.64
CA GLN A 691 51.15 -48.60 -0.29
C GLN A 691 51.32 -47.18 0.19
N GLY A 692 51.68 -46.22 -0.69
CA GLY A 692 51.84 -44.82 -0.33
C GLY A 692 50.56 -44.19 0.05
N ALA A 693 49.51 -44.42 -0.70
CA ALA A 693 48.15 -43.88 -0.36
C ALA A 693 47.61 -44.51 0.93
N LYS A 694 47.72 -45.82 1.11
CA LYS A 694 47.32 -46.56 2.30
C LYS A 694 48.00 -46.08 3.58
N GLN A 695 49.27 -45.72 3.52
CA GLN A 695 50.04 -45.26 4.71
C GLN A 695 49.52 -43.93 5.24
N VAL A 696 49.14 -43.02 4.33
CA VAL A 696 48.70 -41.67 4.73
C VAL A 696 47.16 -41.48 4.70
N GLY A 697 46.41 -42.42 4.13
CA GLY A 697 44.98 -42.31 3.94
C GLY A 697 44.17 -41.99 5.21
N MET A 698 44.47 -42.68 6.31
CA MET A 698 43.79 -42.40 7.61
C MET A 698 44.14 -41.02 8.16
N SER A 699 45.37 -40.57 7.97
CA SER A 699 45.79 -39.21 8.43
C SER A 699 45.12 -38.15 7.60
N VAL A 700 45.00 -38.34 6.29
CA VAL A 700 44.30 -37.44 5.37
C VAL A 700 42.80 -37.36 5.71
N ILE A 701 42.15 -38.54 5.96
CA ILE A 701 40.75 -38.56 6.37
C ILE A 701 40.54 -37.80 7.70
N ALA A 702 41.39 -38.05 8.68
CA ALA A 702 41.33 -37.42 9.98
C ALA A 702 41.50 -35.90 9.89
N SER A 703 42.49 -35.43 9.10
CA SER A 703 42.75 -34.03 8.84
C SER A 703 41.57 -33.39 8.14
N THR A 704 41.04 -34.02 7.08
CA THR A 704 39.84 -33.50 6.38
C THR A 704 38.62 -33.39 7.26
N LEU A 705 38.35 -34.41 8.08
CA LEU A 705 37.24 -34.42 9.00
C LEU A 705 37.39 -33.30 10.06
N THR A 706 38.60 -33.11 10.60
CA THR A 706 38.89 -32.03 11.54
C THR A 706 38.62 -30.66 10.88
N SER A 707 39.03 -30.44 9.64
CA SER A 707 38.77 -29.20 8.92
C SER A 707 37.29 -28.98 8.68
N VAL A 708 36.49 -29.99 8.36
CA VAL A 708 35.05 -29.90 8.20
C VAL A 708 34.36 -29.56 9.53
N CYS A 709 34.82 -30.17 10.65
CA CYS A 709 34.28 -29.94 11.99
C CYS A 709 34.43 -28.45 12.44
N VAL A 710 35.44 -27.72 11.93
CA VAL A 710 35.62 -26.29 12.23
C VAL A 710 34.44 -25.45 11.73
N PHE A 711 33.77 -25.86 10.67
CA PHE A 711 32.64 -25.15 10.09
C PHE A 711 31.26 -25.59 10.66
N LEU A 712 31.23 -26.66 11.45
CA LEU A 712 30.01 -27.20 12.06
C LEU A 712 29.29 -26.17 12.99
N PRO A 713 29.98 -25.34 13.81
CA PRO A 713 29.34 -24.36 14.67
C PRO A 713 28.44 -23.36 13.96
N VAL A 714 28.66 -23.11 12.65
CA VAL A 714 27.81 -22.23 11.84
C VAL A 714 26.35 -22.70 11.83
N VAL A 715 26.08 -24.00 11.94
CA VAL A 715 24.70 -24.56 11.98
C VAL A 715 23.95 -24.06 13.22
N PHE A 716 24.64 -23.74 14.31
CA PHE A 716 24.06 -23.29 15.58
C PHE A 716 24.07 -21.77 15.76
N SER A 717 24.47 -21.01 14.73
CA SER A 717 24.45 -19.56 14.75
C SER A 717 23.01 -19.02 14.58
N SER A 718 22.81 -17.71 14.84
CA SER A 718 21.55 -17.01 14.56
C SER A 718 21.13 -17.18 13.11
N SER A 719 19.83 -17.03 12.81
CA SER A 719 19.24 -17.33 11.51
C SER A 719 19.94 -16.59 10.37
N ILE A 720 20.17 -15.29 10.52
CA ILE A 720 20.83 -14.47 9.49
C ILE A 720 22.25 -14.94 9.22
N VAL A 721 23.06 -15.13 10.28
CA VAL A 721 24.45 -15.60 10.15
C VAL A 721 24.49 -17.02 9.58
N ARG A 722 23.59 -17.89 10.02
CA ARG A 722 23.46 -19.26 9.51
C ARG A 722 23.14 -19.27 8.03
N ASN A 723 22.10 -18.52 7.59
CA ASN A 723 21.67 -18.48 6.19
C ASN A 723 22.75 -17.90 5.28
N LEU A 724 23.54 -16.94 5.77
CA LEU A 724 24.64 -16.34 5.01
C LEU A 724 25.88 -17.24 4.94
N MET A 725 26.28 -17.86 6.08
CA MET A 725 27.54 -18.60 6.19
C MET A 725 27.44 -20.10 5.90
N LEU A 726 26.24 -20.70 6.02
CA LEU A 726 26.03 -22.13 5.79
C LEU A 726 26.32 -22.52 4.36
N PRO A 727 25.90 -21.81 3.30
CA PRO A 727 26.27 -22.14 1.92
C PRO A 727 27.79 -22.16 1.70
N MET A 728 28.52 -21.20 2.24
CA MET A 728 29.98 -21.15 2.21
C MET A 728 30.59 -22.38 2.93
N SER A 729 30.12 -22.69 4.11
CA SER A 729 30.61 -23.82 4.93
C SER A 729 30.35 -25.17 4.24
N LEU A 730 29.16 -25.34 3.65
CA LEU A 730 28.83 -26.54 2.87
C LEU A 730 29.70 -26.66 1.61
N CYS A 731 29.95 -25.55 0.90
CA CYS A 731 30.81 -25.51 -0.26
C CYS A 731 32.24 -25.95 0.08
N ILE A 732 32.81 -25.44 1.18
CA ILE A 732 34.12 -25.86 1.70
C ILE A 732 34.07 -27.35 2.03
N GLY A 733 33.04 -27.81 2.70
CA GLY A 733 32.86 -29.22 3.05
C GLY A 733 32.82 -30.12 1.80
N TYR A 734 32.09 -29.70 0.77
CA TYR A 734 32.05 -30.45 -0.52
C TYR A 734 33.40 -30.41 -1.22
N CYS A 735 34.12 -29.29 -1.23
CA CYS A 735 35.46 -29.21 -1.74
C CYS A 735 36.40 -30.20 -1.05
N LEU A 736 36.43 -30.21 0.26
CA LEU A 736 37.27 -31.08 1.07
C LEU A 736 36.92 -32.56 0.84
N MET A 737 35.63 -32.90 0.79
CA MET A 737 35.16 -34.25 0.52
C MET A 737 35.56 -34.71 -0.91
N ALA A 738 35.36 -33.83 -1.91
CA ALA A 738 35.76 -34.08 -3.29
C ALA A 738 37.28 -34.32 -3.39
N SER A 739 38.08 -33.46 -2.73
CA SER A 739 39.54 -33.61 -2.65
C SER A 739 39.96 -34.94 -2.03
N LEU A 740 39.34 -35.33 -0.92
CA LEU A 740 39.63 -36.59 -0.26
C LEU A 740 39.38 -37.79 -1.20
N ILE A 741 38.19 -37.77 -1.88
CA ILE A 741 37.86 -38.84 -2.84
C ILE A 741 38.87 -38.87 -4.00
N VAL A 742 39.20 -37.72 -4.58
CA VAL A 742 40.17 -37.60 -5.66
C VAL A 742 41.56 -38.05 -5.20
N ALA A 743 42.01 -37.64 -4.01
CA ALA A 743 43.32 -38.01 -3.45
C ALA A 743 43.47 -39.52 -3.20
N VAL A 744 42.40 -40.20 -2.77
CA VAL A 744 42.42 -41.63 -2.49
C VAL A 744 42.18 -42.48 -3.76
N THR A 745 41.55 -41.95 -4.79
CA THR A 745 41.18 -42.70 -6.00
C THR A 745 41.97 -42.28 -7.26
N VAL A 746 41.83 -41.01 -7.66
CA VAL A 746 42.43 -40.52 -8.94
C VAL A 746 43.93 -40.35 -8.82
N VAL A 747 44.42 -39.76 -7.73
CA VAL A 747 45.85 -39.51 -7.55
C VAL A 747 46.66 -40.84 -7.55
N PRO A 748 46.29 -41.89 -6.80
CA PRO A 748 47.01 -43.16 -6.89
C PRO A 748 46.91 -43.84 -8.25
N ALA A 749 45.73 -43.76 -8.91
CA ALA A 749 45.55 -44.31 -10.25
C ALA A 749 46.45 -43.61 -11.28
N ALA A 750 46.45 -42.27 -11.29
CA ALA A 750 47.32 -41.49 -12.17
C ALA A 750 48.82 -41.69 -11.85
N ALA A 751 49.20 -41.68 -10.58
CA ALA A 751 50.56 -41.90 -10.13
C ALA A 751 51.11 -43.26 -10.56
N SER A 752 50.28 -44.33 -10.51
CA SER A 752 50.63 -45.65 -10.94
C SER A 752 51.06 -45.69 -12.41
N THR A 753 50.53 -44.76 -13.23
CA THR A 753 50.80 -44.72 -14.68
C THR A 753 51.91 -43.73 -15.02
N VAL A 754 51.79 -42.48 -14.51
CA VAL A 754 52.68 -41.37 -14.83
C VAL A 754 54.07 -41.52 -14.22
N LEU A 755 54.17 -42.13 -13.01
CA LEU A 755 55.46 -42.33 -12.32
C LEU A 755 56.24 -43.60 -12.72
N LYS A 756 55.76 -44.34 -13.70
CA LYS A 756 56.54 -45.56 -14.18
C LYS A 756 57.95 -45.21 -14.64
N LYS A 757 58.17 -44.05 -15.27
CA LYS A 757 59.47 -43.62 -15.88
C LYS A 757 60.05 -42.40 -15.14
N ALA A 758 59.60 -42.11 -13.87
CA ALA A 758 60.12 -41.00 -13.11
C ALA A 758 61.35 -41.37 -12.34
N GLU A 759 62.45 -40.63 -12.55
CA GLU A 759 63.67 -40.74 -11.79
C GLU A 759 63.74 -39.56 -10.80
N PRO A 760 64.13 -39.81 -9.52
CA PRO A 760 64.22 -38.73 -8.53
C PRO A 760 65.31 -37.74 -8.92
N LYS A 761 65.00 -36.47 -9.01
CA LYS A 761 65.95 -35.37 -9.23
C LYS A 761 66.34 -34.72 -7.93
N GLU A 762 67.65 -34.56 -7.65
CA GLU A 762 68.17 -33.79 -6.54
C GLU A 762 68.47 -32.37 -7.02
N LEU A 763 68.01 -31.34 -6.28
CA LEU A 763 68.28 -29.91 -6.54
C LEU A 763 69.25 -29.34 -5.50
N PRO A 764 70.53 -29.09 -5.90
CA PRO A 764 71.59 -28.69 -4.93
C PRO A 764 71.28 -27.40 -4.16
N TRP A 765 70.50 -26.49 -4.71
CA TRP A 765 70.13 -25.25 -3.99
C TRP A 765 69.14 -25.54 -2.85
N PHE A 766 68.22 -26.47 -3.05
CA PHE A 766 67.22 -26.84 -2.05
C PHE A 766 67.82 -27.56 -0.86
N GLU A 767 68.90 -28.41 -1.08
CA GLU A 767 69.67 -29.04 -0.01
C GLU A 767 70.33 -28.01 0.88
N LYS A 768 70.88 -26.93 0.30
CA LYS A 768 71.42 -25.80 1.07
C LYS A 768 70.37 -25.08 1.95
N VAL A 769 69.18 -24.96 1.45
CA VAL A 769 68.05 -24.36 2.21
C VAL A 769 67.64 -25.33 3.33
N GLN A 770 67.56 -26.62 3.05
CA GLN A 770 67.25 -27.65 4.03
C GLN A 770 68.30 -27.76 5.15
N ASP A 771 69.59 -27.60 4.83
CA ASP A 771 70.70 -27.61 5.79
C ASP A 771 70.58 -26.35 6.71
N LYS A 772 70.31 -25.18 6.18
CA LYS A 772 70.02 -23.94 6.96
C LYS A 772 68.81 -24.11 7.87
N TYR A 773 67.75 -24.73 7.39
CA TYR A 773 66.57 -25.06 8.15
C TYR A 773 66.90 -25.97 9.33
N VAL A 774 67.68 -27.04 9.08
CA VAL A 774 68.10 -27.97 10.12
C VAL A 774 68.98 -27.27 11.18
N GLN A 775 69.85 -26.36 10.77
CA GLN A 775 70.60 -25.50 11.70
C GLN A 775 69.70 -24.58 12.53
N SER A 776 68.76 -23.93 11.90
CA SER A 776 67.77 -23.06 12.59
C SER A 776 66.92 -23.87 13.56
N LEU A 777 66.48 -25.08 13.15
CA LEU A 777 65.69 -25.97 14.01
C LEU A 777 66.50 -26.45 15.24
N LYS A 778 67.80 -26.80 15.04
CA LYS A 778 68.69 -27.18 16.14
C LYS A 778 68.85 -26.02 17.13
N TRP A 779 68.99 -24.77 16.61
CA TRP A 779 69.09 -23.58 17.46
C TRP A 779 67.79 -23.32 18.24
N CYS A 780 66.64 -23.42 17.62
CA CYS A 780 65.33 -23.31 18.26
C CYS A 780 65.14 -24.36 19.33
N LEU A 781 65.56 -25.60 19.14
CA LEU A 781 65.51 -26.71 20.13
C LEU A 781 66.44 -26.48 21.30
N GLN A 782 67.57 -25.82 21.09
CA GLN A 782 68.54 -25.48 22.15
C GLN A 782 68.03 -24.27 22.97
N HIS A 783 67.37 -23.29 22.34
CA HIS A 783 66.86 -22.06 22.95
C HIS A 783 65.36 -22.04 22.97
N ARG A 784 64.71 -23.02 23.57
CA ARG A 784 63.25 -23.26 23.51
C ARG A 784 62.40 -22.03 23.90
N ALA A 785 62.91 -21.23 24.87
CA ALA A 785 62.22 -20.06 25.37
C ALA A 785 62.10 -18.92 24.31
N VAL A 786 63.10 -18.79 23.41
CA VAL A 786 63.12 -17.69 22.43
C VAL A 786 62.01 -17.78 21.39
N PRO A 787 61.83 -18.91 20.67
CA PRO A 787 60.73 -19.02 19.72
C PRO A 787 59.35 -19.02 20.39
N LEU A 788 59.26 -19.52 21.64
CA LEU A 788 58.03 -19.46 22.40
C LEU A 788 57.67 -18.02 22.80
N ALA A 789 58.68 -17.27 23.31
CA ALA A 789 58.48 -15.86 23.64
C ALA A 789 58.15 -15.01 22.39
N ALA A 790 58.87 -15.26 21.28
CA ALA A 790 58.55 -14.60 20.02
C ALA A 790 57.13 -14.88 19.55
N ALA A 791 56.66 -16.13 19.65
CA ALA A 791 55.28 -16.48 19.31
C ALA A 791 54.26 -15.78 20.23
N VAL A 792 54.50 -15.72 21.51
CA VAL A 792 53.61 -14.99 22.46
C VAL A 792 53.59 -13.49 22.17
N VAL A 793 54.77 -12.88 21.91
CA VAL A 793 54.84 -11.44 21.57
C VAL A 793 54.08 -11.15 20.29
N LEU A 794 54.24 -12.00 19.24
CA LEU A 794 53.49 -11.85 17.99
C LEU A 794 51.99 -12.03 18.23
N LEU A 795 51.56 -12.98 19.03
CA LEU A 795 50.19 -13.21 19.38
C LEU A 795 49.58 -12.00 20.08
N VAL A 796 50.25 -11.47 21.07
CA VAL A 796 49.82 -10.26 21.83
C VAL A 796 49.78 -9.05 20.90
N PHE A 797 50.77 -8.87 20.05
CA PHE A 797 50.82 -7.79 19.09
C PHE A 797 49.68 -7.89 18.05
N SER A 798 49.49 -9.08 17.50
CA SER A 798 48.38 -9.33 16.57
C SER A 798 47.01 -9.14 17.24
N GLY A 799 46.84 -9.61 18.45
CA GLY A 799 45.61 -9.41 19.22
C GLY A 799 45.31 -7.94 19.46
N TRP A 800 46.36 -7.15 19.86
CA TRP A 800 46.24 -5.72 20.03
C TRP A 800 45.87 -4.99 18.73
N GLN A 801 46.46 -5.41 17.58
CA GLN A 801 46.18 -4.85 16.29
C GLN A 801 44.73 -5.13 15.86
N VAL A 802 44.25 -6.37 16.05
CA VAL A 802 42.87 -6.79 15.73
C VAL A 802 41.84 -5.98 16.54
N LEU A 803 42.13 -5.73 17.85
CA LEU A 803 41.21 -4.93 18.68
C LEU A 803 41.10 -3.46 18.21
N ASN A 804 42.13 -2.94 17.54
CA ASN A 804 42.14 -1.58 17.03
C ASN A 804 41.64 -1.44 15.59
N MET A 805 41.45 -2.55 14.84
CA MET A 805 41.03 -2.51 13.44
C MET A 805 39.53 -2.31 13.26
N GLY A 806 38.70 -2.60 14.28
CA GLY A 806 37.25 -2.68 14.12
C GLY A 806 36.78 -3.94 13.41
N ILE A 807 35.49 -4.11 13.29
CA ILE A 807 34.84 -5.23 12.65
C ILE A 807 33.94 -4.73 11.50
N GLU A 808 34.25 -5.11 10.28
CA GLU A 808 33.37 -4.92 9.12
C GLU A 808 32.76 -6.26 8.73
N LEU A 809 31.44 -6.31 8.58
CA LEU A 809 30.72 -7.53 8.25
C LEU A 809 30.95 -7.89 6.78
N LEU A 810 30.92 -6.91 5.89
CA LEU A 810 31.12 -7.06 4.45
C LEU A 810 32.12 -6.02 3.94
N PRO A 811 33.03 -6.39 3.03
CA PRO A 811 33.94 -5.43 2.41
C PRO A 811 33.15 -4.46 1.53
N GLN A 812 33.56 -3.20 1.52
CA GLN A 812 33.00 -2.20 0.60
C GLN A 812 33.36 -2.60 -0.83
N ILE A 813 32.37 -3.01 -1.60
CA ILE A 813 32.52 -3.25 -3.04
C ILE A 813 32.17 -1.93 -3.72
N THR A 814 33.16 -1.22 -4.17
CA THR A 814 32.99 0.01 -4.92
C THR A 814 32.50 -0.31 -6.34
N SER A 815 31.40 0.29 -6.73
CA SER A 815 30.91 0.30 -8.09
C SER A 815 31.13 1.69 -8.71
N ASN A 816 30.88 1.80 -9.99
CA ASN A 816 30.86 3.08 -10.73
C ASN A 816 29.48 3.76 -10.68
N GLU A 817 28.61 3.34 -9.80
CA GLU A 817 27.28 3.89 -9.61
C GLU A 817 27.17 4.54 -8.22
N ALA A 818 26.58 5.73 -8.16
CA ALA A 818 26.26 6.39 -6.91
C ALA A 818 24.77 6.73 -6.86
N VAL A 819 24.19 6.65 -5.67
CA VAL A 819 22.81 7.07 -5.41
C VAL A 819 22.82 8.22 -4.42
N ILE A 820 22.11 9.28 -4.76
CA ILE A 820 21.90 10.42 -3.89
C ILE A 820 20.43 10.43 -3.49
N THR A 821 20.17 10.30 -2.21
CA THR A 821 18.83 10.53 -1.65
C THR A 821 18.73 11.99 -1.27
N LEU A 822 17.92 12.75 -2.01
CA LEU A 822 17.72 14.18 -1.85
C LEU A 822 16.38 14.44 -1.17
N SER A 823 16.38 15.29 -0.14
CA SER A 823 15.17 15.80 0.50
C SER A 823 15.19 17.33 0.45
N THR A 824 14.17 17.95 -0.10
CA THR A 824 13.99 19.40 -0.13
C THR A 824 13.28 19.89 1.13
N ASP A 825 13.39 21.19 1.41
CA ASP A 825 12.73 21.78 2.57
C ASP A 825 11.19 21.66 2.45
N ALA A 826 10.54 21.23 3.50
CA ALA A 826 9.09 21.02 3.55
C ALA A 826 8.28 22.34 3.42
N SER A 827 8.91 23.50 3.53
CA SER A 827 8.27 24.81 3.33
C SER A 827 8.11 25.21 1.86
N LEU A 828 8.75 24.49 0.93
CA LEU A 828 8.70 24.79 -0.51
C LEU A 828 7.40 24.26 -1.14
N SER A 829 6.92 25.01 -2.14
CA SER A 829 5.88 24.47 -3.03
C SER A 829 6.44 23.33 -3.89
N LYS A 830 5.55 22.57 -4.51
CA LYS A 830 5.92 21.45 -5.38
C LYS A 830 6.82 21.89 -6.53
N GLU A 831 6.48 23.01 -7.16
CA GLU A 831 7.23 23.59 -8.27
C GLU A 831 8.61 24.12 -7.84
N GLU A 832 8.68 24.75 -6.67
CA GLU A 832 9.96 25.21 -6.09
C GLU A 832 10.87 24.03 -5.74
N SER A 833 10.30 22.96 -5.20
CA SER A 833 11.02 21.71 -4.91
C SER A 833 11.61 21.09 -6.19
N TYR A 834 10.87 21.12 -7.31
CA TYR A 834 11.38 20.64 -8.61
C TYR A 834 12.53 21.50 -9.15
N VAL A 835 12.49 22.82 -8.93
CA VAL A 835 13.59 23.71 -9.29
C VAL A 835 14.85 23.40 -8.47
N VAL A 836 14.70 23.15 -7.17
CA VAL A 836 15.83 22.78 -6.29
C VAL A 836 16.39 21.41 -6.70
N ALA A 837 15.54 20.42 -6.98
CA ALA A 837 15.94 19.12 -7.49
C ALA A 837 16.70 19.21 -8.83
N GLY A 838 16.26 20.09 -9.74
CA GLY A 838 16.96 20.36 -10.98
C GLY A 838 18.36 20.94 -10.79
N LYS A 839 18.52 21.88 -9.84
CA LYS A 839 19.85 22.42 -9.47
C LYS A 839 20.77 21.36 -8.88
N ALA A 840 20.21 20.41 -8.11
CA ALA A 840 20.99 19.29 -7.57
C ALA A 840 21.50 18.37 -8.70
N VAL A 841 20.70 18.12 -9.74
CA VAL A 841 21.14 17.37 -10.94
C VAL A 841 22.28 18.12 -11.66
N GLU A 842 22.13 19.42 -11.90
CA GLU A 842 23.19 20.24 -12.52
C GLU A 842 24.48 20.22 -11.71
N ALA A 843 24.38 20.34 -10.38
CA ALA A 843 25.53 20.25 -9.47
C ALA A 843 26.20 18.87 -9.53
N ALA A 844 25.43 17.80 -9.60
CA ALA A 844 25.96 16.44 -9.73
C ALA A 844 26.64 16.22 -11.09
N MET A 845 26.06 16.72 -12.20
CA MET A 845 26.64 16.65 -13.53
C MET A 845 27.96 17.44 -13.69
N ALA A 846 28.14 18.48 -12.88
CA ALA A 846 29.34 19.29 -12.90
C ALA A 846 30.56 18.61 -12.24
N VAL A 847 30.37 17.48 -11.56
CA VAL A 847 31.46 16.76 -10.87
C VAL A 847 32.27 15.93 -11.88
N ASP A 848 33.61 16.02 -11.74
CA ASP A 848 34.53 15.27 -12.61
C ASP A 848 34.27 13.75 -12.54
N ASN A 849 34.33 13.08 -13.68
CA ASN A 849 34.12 11.65 -13.89
C ASN A 849 32.66 11.18 -13.81
N VAL A 850 31.70 12.05 -13.65
CA VAL A 850 30.28 11.74 -13.87
C VAL A 850 30.02 11.63 -15.37
N THR A 851 29.27 10.63 -15.79
CA THR A 851 28.88 10.39 -17.20
C THR A 851 27.41 10.65 -17.42
N GLU A 852 26.55 10.15 -16.53
CA GLU A 852 25.09 10.22 -16.64
C GLU A 852 24.48 10.48 -15.27
N VAL A 853 23.41 11.27 -15.23
CA VAL A 853 22.65 11.56 -14.01
C VAL A 853 21.16 11.41 -14.28
N GLY A 854 20.54 10.46 -13.65
CA GLY A 854 19.08 10.26 -13.70
C GLY A 854 18.43 10.61 -12.37
N ILE A 855 17.40 11.43 -12.37
CA ILE A 855 16.60 11.76 -11.16
C ILE A 855 15.18 11.26 -11.33
N THR A 856 14.62 10.77 -10.25
CA THR A 856 13.19 10.42 -10.14
C THR A 856 12.67 10.78 -8.77
N THR A 857 11.38 11.09 -8.70
CA THR A 857 10.68 11.24 -7.42
C THR A 857 10.75 9.94 -6.65
N ASP A 858 11.08 10.00 -5.36
CA ASP A 858 11.14 8.81 -4.51
C ASP A 858 9.75 8.45 -4.01
N THR A 859 9.20 7.38 -4.56
CA THR A 859 7.88 6.81 -4.20
C THR A 859 8.00 5.67 -3.20
N SER A 860 9.11 5.54 -2.49
CA SER A 860 9.28 4.46 -1.52
C SER A 860 8.56 4.74 -0.20
N VAL A 861 7.90 3.73 0.36
CA VAL A 861 7.33 3.73 1.70
C VAL A 861 8.17 2.80 2.58
N ALA A 862 8.69 3.31 3.67
CA ALA A 862 9.59 2.57 4.56
C ALA A 862 10.80 1.94 3.83
N GLY A 863 11.31 2.60 2.79
CA GLY A 863 12.45 2.13 1.98
C GLY A 863 12.11 1.06 0.94
N MET A 864 10.80 0.80 0.70
CA MET A 864 10.32 -0.15 -0.30
C MET A 864 9.54 0.57 -1.39
N ASP A 865 9.74 0.14 -2.63
CA ASP A 865 8.95 0.66 -3.75
C ASP A 865 7.49 0.23 -3.64
N ILE A 866 6.59 1.20 -3.64
CA ILE A 866 5.13 0.99 -3.48
C ILE A 866 4.58 0.03 -4.56
N SER A 867 5.15 0.04 -5.76
CA SER A 867 4.72 -0.83 -6.86
C SER A 867 4.87 -2.34 -6.55
N GLN A 868 5.72 -2.69 -5.58
CA GLN A 868 5.94 -4.08 -5.17
C GLN A 868 5.00 -4.55 -4.07
N LEU A 869 4.21 -3.66 -3.50
CA LEU A 869 3.28 -4.01 -2.42
C LEU A 869 2.07 -4.83 -2.91
N GLY A 870 1.92 -5.04 -4.23
CA GLY A 870 0.81 -5.80 -4.81
C GLY A 870 -0.56 -5.17 -4.54
N LEU A 871 -0.57 -3.89 -4.24
CA LEU A 871 -1.78 -3.12 -3.98
C LEU A 871 -2.45 -2.71 -5.31
N PRO A 872 -3.77 -2.53 -5.35
CA PRO A 872 -4.45 -1.95 -6.50
C PRO A 872 -3.85 -0.59 -6.89
N SER A 873 -3.84 -0.27 -8.19
CA SER A 873 -3.24 0.97 -8.71
C SER A 873 -3.75 2.23 -8.03
N THR A 874 -5.05 2.30 -7.76
CA THR A 874 -5.67 3.42 -7.04
C THR A 874 -5.09 3.64 -5.63
N ILE A 875 -4.68 2.58 -4.95
CA ILE A 875 -4.06 2.64 -3.62
C ILE A 875 -2.59 3.01 -3.75
N THR A 876 -1.90 2.43 -4.74
CA THR A 876 -0.51 2.79 -5.05
C THR A 876 -0.37 4.27 -5.40
N ASP A 877 -1.28 4.81 -6.21
CA ASP A 877 -1.28 6.21 -6.59
C ASP A 877 -1.55 7.13 -5.39
N LEU A 878 -2.47 6.74 -4.51
CA LEU A 878 -2.75 7.48 -3.27
C LEU A 878 -1.54 7.50 -2.32
N LEU A 879 -0.88 6.36 -2.15
CA LEU A 879 0.33 6.24 -1.32
C LEU A 879 1.51 6.99 -1.95
N ALA A 880 1.65 6.93 -3.28
CA ALA A 880 2.66 7.67 -4.01
C ALA A 880 2.47 9.18 -3.86
N ALA A 881 1.24 9.66 -4.02
CA ALA A 881 0.92 11.07 -3.84
C ALA A 881 1.20 11.58 -2.41
N ALA A 882 0.95 10.74 -1.40
CA ALA A 882 1.23 11.07 0.00
C ALA A 882 2.71 11.03 0.38
N SER A 883 3.53 10.21 -0.31
CA SER A 883 4.92 9.94 0.06
C SER A 883 5.98 10.66 -0.79
N SER A 884 5.61 11.15 -1.98
CA SER A 884 6.58 11.58 -3.00
C SER A 884 6.97 13.06 -2.95
N TYR A 885 6.26 13.88 -2.18
CA TYR A 885 6.54 15.30 -2.13
C TYR A 885 7.86 15.62 -1.43
N GLY A 886 8.75 16.31 -2.15
CA GLY A 886 10.03 16.79 -1.61
C GLY A 886 11.14 15.76 -1.46
N LYS A 887 10.94 14.49 -1.87
CA LYS A 887 11.96 13.44 -1.83
C LYS A 887 12.29 12.94 -3.23
N TYR A 888 13.59 12.85 -3.52
CA TYR A 888 14.08 12.44 -4.85
C TYR A 888 15.23 11.45 -4.71
N GLN A 889 15.30 10.53 -5.64
CA GLN A 889 16.44 9.64 -5.83
C GLN A 889 17.20 10.04 -7.09
N ILE A 890 18.48 10.39 -6.95
CA ILE A 890 19.38 10.71 -8.07
C ILE A 890 20.37 9.56 -8.23
N ASN A 891 20.33 8.91 -9.38
CA ASN A 891 21.29 7.88 -9.77
C ASN A 891 22.37 8.50 -10.64
N VAL A 892 23.61 8.37 -10.21
CA VAL A 892 24.78 8.97 -10.86
C VAL A 892 25.69 7.87 -11.38
N MET A 893 25.97 7.89 -12.66
CA MET A 893 26.93 6.98 -13.29
C MET A 893 28.31 7.64 -13.37
N LEU A 894 29.32 6.94 -12.89
CA LEU A 894 30.73 7.31 -12.99
C LEU A 894 31.40 6.53 -14.13
N LYS A 895 32.53 7.03 -14.62
CA LYS A 895 33.35 6.32 -15.65
C LYS A 895 33.74 4.93 -15.19
N GLU A 896 33.76 3.96 -16.12
CA GLU A 896 33.98 2.54 -15.80
C GLU A 896 35.37 2.20 -15.23
N ASP A 897 36.44 2.90 -15.62
CA ASP A 897 37.83 2.55 -15.29
C ASP A 897 38.39 3.28 -14.06
N LEU A 898 37.56 3.69 -13.12
CA LEU A 898 38.00 4.40 -11.93
C LEU A 898 38.54 3.45 -10.85
N SER A 899 39.63 3.81 -10.22
CA SER A 899 40.13 3.15 -9.00
C SER A 899 39.24 3.46 -7.79
N SER A 900 39.18 2.58 -6.78
CA SER A 900 38.41 2.80 -5.55
C SER A 900 38.69 4.14 -4.86
N ARG A 901 39.93 4.64 -4.96
CA ARG A 901 40.29 5.96 -4.41
C ARG A 901 39.70 7.11 -5.21
N GLN A 902 39.59 6.98 -6.54
CA GLN A 902 38.95 7.98 -7.42
C GLN A 902 37.43 7.98 -7.24
N ILE A 903 36.83 6.82 -7.05
CA ILE A 903 35.39 6.68 -6.72
C ILE A 903 35.09 7.38 -5.39
N GLU A 904 35.90 7.15 -4.37
CA GLU A 904 35.73 7.82 -3.07
C GLU A 904 35.95 9.35 -3.17
N THR A 905 36.88 9.80 -4.02
CA THR A 905 37.04 11.22 -4.30
C THR A 905 35.83 11.80 -5.02
N ALA A 906 35.24 11.08 -5.97
CA ALA A 906 34.02 11.49 -6.66
C ALA A 906 32.83 11.53 -5.71
N ARG A 907 32.70 10.56 -4.78
CA ARG A 907 31.68 10.58 -3.73
C ARG A 907 31.74 11.84 -2.87
N GLN A 908 32.94 12.19 -2.38
CA GLN A 908 33.13 13.38 -1.59
C GLN A 908 32.89 14.67 -2.39
N ALA A 909 33.24 14.66 -3.67
CA ALA A 909 32.92 15.79 -4.56
C ALA A 909 31.42 15.95 -4.79
N LEU A 910 30.70 14.84 -4.99
CA LEU A 910 29.23 14.83 -5.09
C LEU A 910 28.59 15.32 -3.77
N GLU A 911 29.06 14.84 -2.64
CA GLU A 911 28.59 15.29 -1.32
C GLU A 911 28.76 16.82 -1.14
N THR A 912 29.95 17.34 -1.54
CA THR A 912 30.22 18.76 -1.48
C THR A 912 29.35 19.56 -2.46
N ALA A 913 29.13 19.03 -3.65
CA ALA A 913 28.29 19.66 -4.67
C ALA A 913 26.83 19.77 -4.23
N ILE A 914 26.28 18.69 -3.67
CA ILE A 914 24.91 18.67 -3.12
C ILE A 914 24.77 19.57 -1.90
N ALA A 915 25.73 19.55 -0.98
CA ALA A 915 25.74 20.45 0.17
C ALA A 915 25.82 21.94 -0.21
N GLY A 916 26.27 22.26 -1.43
CA GLY A 916 26.29 23.61 -1.98
C GLY A 916 24.94 24.09 -2.54
N VAL A 917 23.94 23.21 -2.64
CA VAL A 917 22.59 23.55 -3.12
C VAL A 917 21.73 23.99 -1.92
N GLU A 918 21.20 25.19 -1.96
CA GLU A 918 20.37 25.74 -0.88
C GLU A 918 18.99 25.05 -0.85
N GLN A 919 18.38 24.97 0.32
CA GLN A 919 17.03 24.44 0.59
C GLN A 919 16.86 22.94 0.30
N CYS A 920 17.94 22.17 0.34
CA CYS A 920 17.88 20.72 0.32
C CYS A 920 18.96 20.08 1.18
N THR A 921 18.73 18.84 1.53
CA THR A 921 19.70 17.95 2.18
C THR A 921 19.83 16.68 1.35
N GLY A 922 21.03 16.18 1.16
CA GLY A 922 21.25 14.97 0.40
C GLY A 922 22.33 14.09 0.99
N THR A 923 22.12 12.78 0.94
CA THR A 923 23.11 11.77 1.30
C THR A 923 23.60 11.07 0.04
N VAL A 924 24.92 10.95 -0.11
CA VAL A 924 25.56 10.31 -1.28
C VAL A 924 26.10 8.95 -0.87
N GLU A 925 25.58 7.91 -1.46
CA GLU A 925 26.03 6.54 -1.27
C GLU A 925 26.56 5.98 -2.59
N ILE A 926 27.71 5.29 -2.56
CA ILE A 926 28.16 4.53 -3.73
C ILE A 926 27.33 3.26 -3.78
N SER A 927 26.60 3.08 -4.88
CA SER A 927 25.85 1.87 -5.14
C SER A 927 26.80 0.67 -5.16
N GLY A 928 26.46 -0.33 -4.41
CA GLY A 928 27.19 -1.57 -4.34
C GLY A 928 26.51 -2.49 -3.34
N MET A 929 26.91 -3.75 -3.37
CA MET A 929 26.36 -4.76 -2.47
C MET A 929 26.34 -4.33 -1.02
N THR A 930 27.32 -3.52 -0.61
CA THR A 930 27.49 -3.09 0.78
C THR A 930 26.49 -2.02 1.18
N GLY A 931 26.24 -1.01 0.34
CA GLY A 931 25.28 0.07 0.65
C GLY A 931 23.88 -0.46 0.77
N GLU A 932 23.43 -1.21 -0.21
CA GLU A 932 22.07 -1.77 -0.27
C GLU A 932 21.82 -2.83 0.83
N LEU A 933 22.79 -3.70 1.09
CA LEU A 933 22.71 -4.68 2.17
C LEU A 933 22.86 -4.05 3.55
N THR A 934 23.67 -3.02 3.66
CA THR A 934 23.88 -2.29 4.92
C THR A 934 22.65 -1.45 5.26
N SER A 935 22.02 -0.81 4.30
CA SER A 935 20.78 -0.08 4.51
C SER A 935 19.61 -1.00 4.92
N GLN A 936 19.60 -2.24 4.43
CA GLN A 936 18.56 -3.24 4.76
C GLN A 936 18.87 -4.06 6.01
N LEU A 937 20.15 -4.39 6.30
CA LEU A 937 20.54 -5.18 7.47
C LEU A 937 20.96 -4.33 8.67
N SER A 938 21.41 -3.13 8.47
CA SER A 938 21.68 -2.15 9.52
C SER A 938 20.58 -1.09 9.51
N SER A 939 19.45 -1.38 10.10
CA SER A 939 18.69 -0.35 10.78
C SER A 939 19.63 0.24 11.82
N GLY A 940 20.41 1.25 11.57
CA GLY A 940 21.37 1.90 12.46
C GLY A 940 21.32 1.53 13.95
N LEU A 941 21.97 2.21 14.78
CA LEU A 941 21.81 2.01 16.23
C LEU A 941 20.42 2.54 16.64
N SER A 942 19.50 1.64 16.95
CA SER A 942 18.16 1.99 17.41
C SER A 942 18.17 2.28 18.92
N ILE A 943 17.88 3.51 19.30
CA ILE A 943 17.71 3.94 20.69
C ILE A 943 16.21 4.01 20.98
N LYS A 944 15.70 3.14 21.86
CA LYS A 944 14.28 3.12 22.24
C LYS A 944 14.07 3.97 23.50
N ILE A 945 13.16 4.93 23.41
CA ILE A 945 12.75 5.79 24.53
C ILE A 945 11.31 5.39 24.90
N TYR A 946 11.10 5.06 26.17
CA TYR A 946 9.80 4.60 26.67
C TYR A 946 9.13 5.69 27.51
N GLY A 947 7.84 5.89 27.33
CA GLY A 947 7.03 6.85 28.09
C GLY A 947 5.55 6.69 27.76
N SER A 948 4.69 7.33 28.56
CA SER A 948 3.23 7.29 28.38
C SER A 948 2.67 8.56 27.72
N ASP A 949 3.49 9.62 27.58
CA ASP A 949 3.06 10.90 27.01
C ASP A 949 3.88 11.20 25.75
N VAL A 950 3.17 11.26 24.61
CA VAL A 950 3.76 11.44 23.28
C VAL A 950 4.53 12.76 23.16
N ASN A 951 3.97 13.86 23.70
CA ASN A 951 4.60 15.18 23.63
C ASN A 951 5.95 15.21 24.39
N THR A 952 5.99 14.55 25.54
CA THR A 952 7.23 14.41 26.33
C THR A 952 8.23 13.52 25.59
N LEU A 953 7.78 12.42 24.95
CA LEU A 953 8.63 11.53 24.15
C LEU A 953 9.22 12.26 22.95
N THR A 954 8.43 13.07 22.25
CA THR A 954 8.88 13.88 21.11
C THR A 954 9.99 14.84 21.53
N ALA A 955 9.76 15.63 22.59
CA ALA A 955 10.74 16.58 23.09
C ALA A 955 12.04 15.91 23.62
N LEU A 956 11.93 14.68 24.15
CA LEU A 956 13.09 13.90 24.59
C LEU A 956 13.84 13.29 23.39
N SER A 957 13.13 12.82 22.38
CA SER A 957 13.74 12.24 21.17
C SER A 957 14.56 13.28 20.42
N GLU A 958 14.09 14.53 20.29
CA GLU A 958 14.82 15.63 19.70
C GLU A 958 16.16 15.88 20.43
N LYS A 959 16.12 15.94 21.77
CA LYS A 959 17.34 16.11 22.58
C LYS A 959 18.32 14.94 22.42
N VAL A 960 17.81 13.71 22.31
CA VAL A 960 18.65 12.52 22.09
C VAL A 960 19.29 12.58 20.70
N VAL A 961 18.55 13.01 19.67
CA VAL A 961 19.07 13.23 18.31
C VAL A 961 20.22 14.24 18.33
N ASP A 962 20.06 15.37 19.02
CA ASP A 962 21.11 16.40 19.14
C ASP A 962 22.36 15.85 19.83
N ILE A 963 22.21 15.08 20.92
CA ILE A 963 23.30 14.45 21.63
C ILE A 963 24.04 13.45 20.74
N VAL A 964 23.29 12.58 20.04
CA VAL A 964 23.89 11.57 19.16
C VAL A 964 24.63 12.23 18.00
N ASN A 965 24.05 13.23 17.34
CA ASN A 965 24.68 13.96 16.24
C ASN A 965 25.94 14.73 16.68
N SER A 966 26.00 15.16 17.94
CA SER A 966 27.19 15.81 18.52
C SER A 966 28.28 14.83 18.98
N THR A 967 27.98 13.52 19.03
CA THR A 967 28.90 12.48 19.50
C THR A 967 29.77 11.97 18.36
N PRO A 968 31.10 12.02 18.46
CA PRO A 968 32.00 11.53 17.41
C PRO A 968 31.76 10.03 17.13
N GLY A 969 31.63 9.67 15.86
CA GLY A 969 31.41 8.28 15.41
C GLY A 969 29.96 7.96 15.02
N PHE A 970 29.05 8.90 15.20
CA PHE A 970 27.68 8.81 14.67
C PHE A 970 27.52 9.80 13.52
N ALA A 971 26.70 9.39 12.55
CA ALA A 971 26.28 10.22 11.43
C ALA A 971 24.77 10.05 11.22
N ASN A 972 24.05 11.16 11.06
CA ASN A 972 22.62 11.17 10.70
C ASN A 972 21.70 10.46 11.71
N ALA A 973 21.64 10.96 12.95
CA ALA A 973 20.58 10.53 13.87
C ALA A 973 19.26 11.20 13.50
N THR A 974 18.19 10.41 13.47
CA THR A 974 16.81 10.87 13.24
C THR A 974 15.88 10.22 14.26
N ASN A 975 14.85 10.93 14.68
CA ASN A 975 13.80 10.38 15.55
C ASN A 975 12.64 9.72 14.77
N GLY A 976 12.71 9.70 13.44
CA GLY A 976 11.63 9.15 12.60
C GLY A 976 10.35 10.00 12.59
N LEU A 977 10.31 11.10 13.34
CA LEU A 977 9.23 12.06 13.29
C LEU A 977 9.55 13.01 12.14
N GLY A 978 8.86 12.85 11.00
CA GLY A 978 8.92 13.81 9.91
C GLY A 978 8.48 15.20 10.40
N ALA A 979 8.98 16.27 9.80
CA ALA A 979 8.33 17.56 9.93
C ALA A 979 6.90 17.36 9.40
N GLY A 980 5.91 17.29 10.30
CA GLY A 980 4.52 17.08 9.92
C GLY A 980 4.12 18.20 8.97
N ASP A 981 3.33 17.88 7.96
CA ASP A 981 2.72 18.86 7.09
C ASP A 981 1.99 19.91 7.93
N SER A 982 2.10 21.18 7.53
CA SER A 982 1.46 22.28 8.23
C SER A 982 -0.05 22.08 8.27
N THR A 983 -0.59 21.63 9.39
CA THR A 983 -2.02 21.38 9.56
C THR A 983 -2.75 22.62 10.02
N ILE A 984 -3.82 22.97 9.34
CA ILE A 984 -4.77 24.01 9.78
C ILE A 984 -5.92 23.35 10.52
N THR A 985 -5.98 23.52 11.83
CA THR A 985 -7.08 22.99 12.64
C THR A 985 -8.21 24.02 12.75
N LEU A 986 -9.35 23.74 12.15
CA LEU A 986 -10.57 24.52 12.30
C LEU A 986 -11.27 24.16 13.63
N LYS A 987 -11.17 25.05 14.61
CA LYS A 987 -11.90 24.89 15.88
C LYS A 987 -13.32 25.40 15.73
N VAL A 988 -14.27 24.48 15.71
CA VAL A 988 -15.70 24.79 15.60
C VAL A 988 -16.27 25.07 17.01
N ASP A 989 -16.90 26.26 17.18
CA ASP A 989 -17.59 26.64 18.42
C ASP A 989 -18.90 25.84 18.53
N ARG A 990 -18.90 24.85 19.41
CA ARG A 990 -20.01 23.88 19.58
C ARG A 990 -21.33 24.55 19.95
N ASP A 991 -21.28 25.62 20.78
CA ASP A 991 -22.47 26.30 21.25
C ASP A 991 -23.09 27.15 20.14
N LYS A 992 -22.29 27.81 19.33
CA LYS A 992 -22.78 28.56 18.16
C LYS A 992 -23.33 27.62 17.07
N VAL A 993 -22.66 26.53 16.78
CA VAL A 993 -23.15 25.54 15.81
C VAL A 993 -24.53 25.00 16.25
N ARG A 994 -24.68 24.69 17.54
CA ARG A 994 -25.96 24.26 18.11
C ARG A 994 -27.03 25.35 17.98
N ALA A 995 -26.66 26.62 18.14
CA ALA A 995 -27.57 27.74 17.99
C ALA A 995 -28.12 27.90 16.56
N TYR A 996 -27.36 27.45 15.55
CA TYR A 996 -27.79 27.38 14.15
C TYR A 996 -28.47 26.04 13.78
N GLY A 997 -28.77 25.18 14.77
CA GLY A 997 -29.44 23.89 14.53
C GLY A 997 -28.57 22.83 13.91
N LEU A 998 -27.24 23.04 13.80
CA LEU A 998 -26.29 22.12 13.22
C LEU A 998 -25.48 21.36 14.27
N THR A 999 -24.86 20.29 13.88
CA THR A 999 -23.83 19.55 14.65
C THR A 999 -22.45 19.83 14.08
N VAL A 1000 -21.39 19.58 14.85
CA VAL A 1000 -20.01 19.68 14.36
C VAL A 1000 -19.77 18.73 13.19
N ALA A 1001 -20.39 17.53 13.22
CA ALA A 1001 -20.32 16.56 12.14
C ALA A 1001 -20.97 17.07 10.83
N GLU A 1002 -22.10 17.77 10.93
CA GLU A 1002 -22.75 18.38 9.75
C GLU A 1002 -21.93 19.55 9.20
N VAL A 1003 -21.28 20.33 10.06
CA VAL A 1003 -20.33 21.37 9.62
C VAL A 1003 -19.14 20.72 8.90
N TYR A 1004 -18.59 19.65 9.45
CA TYR A 1004 -17.54 18.88 8.81
C TYR A 1004 -17.97 18.35 7.44
N GLN A 1005 -19.14 17.72 7.36
CA GLN A 1005 -19.68 17.22 6.10
C GLN A 1005 -19.84 18.32 5.05
N LYS A 1006 -20.35 19.50 5.44
CA LYS A 1006 -20.48 20.64 4.53
C LYS A 1006 -19.14 21.21 4.09
N ILE A 1007 -18.13 21.22 4.96
CA ILE A 1007 -16.77 21.64 4.61
C ILE A 1007 -16.12 20.58 3.72
N ALA A 1008 -16.22 19.32 4.14
CA ALA A 1008 -15.71 18.19 3.35
C ALA A 1008 -16.34 18.13 1.96
N GLN A 1009 -17.67 18.31 1.84
CA GLN A 1009 -18.33 18.39 0.54
C GLN A 1009 -17.83 19.55 -0.32
N ARG A 1010 -17.43 20.68 0.26
CA ARG A 1010 -16.86 21.80 -0.49
C ARG A 1010 -15.37 21.67 -0.80
N LEU A 1011 -14.62 20.98 0.05
CA LEU A 1011 -13.21 20.66 -0.17
C LEU A 1011 -13.04 19.41 -1.06
N THR A 1012 -13.95 18.44 -0.97
CA THR A 1012 -14.03 17.27 -1.84
C THR A 1012 -14.88 17.51 -3.09
N THR A 1013 -15.10 18.75 -3.49
CA THR A 1013 -15.62 19.07 -4.84
C THR A 1013 -14.65 18.61 -5.95
N THR A 1014 -13.53 18.07 -5.59
CA THR A 1014 -12.69 17.20 -6.40
C THR A 1014 -12.83 15.72 -5.96
N ALA A 1015 -14.04 15.21 -5.73
CA ALA A 1015 -14.24 13.77 -5.73
C ALA A 1015 -13.94 13.28 -7.16
N THR A 1016 -12.74 12.82 -7.39
CA THR A 1016 -12.32 12.27 -8.68
C THR A 1016 -12.79 10.83 -8.77
N ALA A 1017 -13.80 10.56 -9.56
CA ALA A 1017 -14.04 9.20 -10.05
C ALA A 1017 -13.18 9.02 -11.31
N GLN A 1018 -12.18 8.16 -11.28
CA GLN A 1018 -11.44 7.79 -12.49
C GLN A 1018 -12.19 6.67 -13.18
N THR A 1019 -12.57 6.91 -14.42
CA THR A 1019 -13.20 5.92 -15.30
C THR A 1019 -12.27 5.70 -16.48
N PRO A 1020 -11.81 4.48 -16.77
CA PRO A 1020 -11.09 4.21 -18.00
C PRO A 1020 -12.04 4.42 -19.19
N VAL A 1021 -11.67 5.29 -20.09
CA VAL A 1021 -12.42 5.62 -21.30
C VAL A 1021 -11.63 5.14 -22.51
#